data_327c0ca71dd92c8c9ba35ec20b44aceb
#
_entry.id   327c0ca71dd92c8c9ba35ec20b44aceb
#
_cell.length_a   1.000
_cell.length_b   1.000
_cell.length_c   1.000
_cell.angle_alpha   90.00
_cell.angle_beta   90.00
_cell.angle_gamma   90.00
#
_symmetry.space_group_name_H-M   'P 1'
#
loop_
_entity.id
_entity.type
_entity.pdbx_description
1 polymer ?
#
loop_
_entity_poly.entity_id
_entity_poly.type
_entity_poly.pdbx_seq_one_letter_code
_entity_poly.pdbx_strand_id
1 'polypeptide(L)'
;MYPPAPDQSADFLKVFDEERQRIKAWRKNRGVPEDDGDGRLDLIGLAFSGGGIRSATFNLGVLQALAKLEILRYVDYLSTVSGGGYIGGWLTGMIHRLAGGMKDVEEGLDPSQVNQNNLPQKAIAHLRAYSNYLTPKVSALSADTWSLFSIWSRNTLLNLVTLVAGIAALILFGRFVGLTSMVTKWTAGFGWPLAAFGFAAVTLALTLKERLPRRFCKDSGVQQLVVLPALAGAILMTFHVHAHPIQDWVPGGMALSVLFLVLQLVAGFWGWFLHHHEQKMAAVLGGLLQLGVAAVSGFVTIWLFYAVSCGVQHYAGKPFAPWLVLTVGPPAMLAAVSLGVVLNVGLMGRDIPDSNREWLGRLGAWAMIYGTGWLLFFSVAFLGPLALKAGWSAFAAWAKATVTLAWVGATIGSLMAAKGAKTSGEQNGGTMNRVAVAGPWVFLLGFVSLIGLGVHELTLGPVKAAPPAASASASATAQLTQSGWTMTAIFDSQGGPAKVAVTPWDRYWGEMAVQIRSSLLWKNPYDQAGISISWYQGLLEVMLLAVAITLVMAWRVDINEFSLQHFYKNRLARCYLGASRKREDRHANPFTNFDQNDDFPLNHLDDPNFSGPFPIINATLNLSSGRNLAWQESKGASFIFTPVYSGYDTGRDASGTSTSRRMRVGGDADGAATPTGYYPTQLVAKTKYEPETGADAATALRFTNDGIMLGTTVAISGAAANPNQGYHTSTAVAFLMSVFDVRLGWWLGNPAGPKASSNGPIFGLGYTLAELFGTTSADSAFVNLSDGGHFENMGLYELVRRKCRYIIACDAEQDEELGFGGLSTVIRMCRTDFGAEINISLSQIARKPDNKPENFSGCHYAVGDITYADGTTGSLVYLKSSLTGNDEPADVLGYHSAVPQFPHESTADQWFDESQFESYRALGYHIADKALGDGRAPLSAAKTKQDFFGALKGCVDPPKQNS
;
A
#
# COMPACT_ATOMS: atom_id res chain seq x y z
N MET A 1 4.69 -22.65 -11.76
CA MET A 1 5.52 -21.50 -11.33
C MET A 1 6.91 -22.04 -11.05
N TYR A 2 7.90 -21.64 -11.80
CA TYR A 2 9.28 -22.04 -11.57
C TYR A 2 9.84 -21.17 -10.44
N PRO A 3 10.44 -21.74 -9.39
CA PRO A 3 11.24 -20.97 -8.45
C PRO A 3 12.36 -20.25 -9.22
N PRO A 4 12.85 -19.08 -8.77
CA PRO A 4 14.07 -18.50 -9.32
C PRO A 4 15.16 -19.55 -9.19
N ALA A 5 16.11 -19.54 -10.14
CA ALA A 5 17.25 -20.43 -10.04
C ALA A 5 17.92 -20.18 -8.68
N PRO A 6 18.14 -21.23 -7.85
CA PRO A 6 18.68 -21.09 -6.49
C PRO A 6 20.01 -20.33 -6.43
N ASP A 7 20.73 -20.26 -7.52
CA ASP A 7 22.09 -19.67 -7.62
C ASP A 7 22.08 -18.13 -7.70
N GLN A 8 20.93 -17.47 -7.84
CA GLN A 8 20.88 -16.00 -8.05
C GLN A 8 20.41 -15.21 -6.83
N SER A 9 19.82 -15.85 -5.84
CA SER A 9 19.41 -15.16 -4.62
C SER A 9 20.46 -15.31 -3.52
N ALA A 10 20.57 -14.27 -2.67
CA ALA A 10 21.53 -14.20 -1.57
C ALA A 10 20.81 -14.02 -0.23
N ASP A 11 21.37 -14.56 0.84
CA ASP A 11 21.04 -14.18 2.20
C ASP A 11 21.84 -12.94 2.65
N PHE A 12 21.51 -12.40 3.81
CA PHE A 12 22.18 -11.22 4.31
C PHE A 12 23.67 -11.43 4.57
N LEU A 13 24.11 -12.62 4.99
CA LEU A 13 25.52 -12.88 5.29
C LEU A 13 26.36 -12.81 4.02
N LYS A 14 25.87 -13.43 2.94
CA LYS A 14 26.53 -13.34 1.62
C LYS A 14 26.56 -11.89 1.10
N VAL A 15 25.44 -11.18 1.22
CA VAL A 15 25.36 -9.75 0.85
C VAL A 15 26.42 -8.95 1.60
N PHE A 16 26.51 -9.10 2.91
CA PHE A 16 27.42 -8.37 3.76
C PHE A 16 28.89 -8.70 3.46
N ASP A 17 29.20 -9.98 3.22
CA ASP A 17 30.57 -10.39 2.86
C ASP A 17 31.02 -9.79 1.52
N GLU A 18 30.16 -9.75 0.54
CA GLU A 18 30.43 -9.14 -0.76
C GLU A 18 30.56 -7.62 -0.65
N GLU A 19 29.71 -6.94 0.14
CA GLU A 19 29.85 -5.51 0.43
C GLU A 19 31.21 -5.18 1.05
N ARG A 20 31.64 -5.97 2.04
CA ARG A 20 32.95 -5.78 2.69
C ARG A 20 34.12 -5.92 1.72
N GLN A 21 34.02 -6.84 0.74
CA GLN A 21 35.07 -6.98 -0.27
C GLN A 21 35.13 -5.73 -1.16
N ARG A 22 33.99 -5.16 -1.58
CA ARG A 22 33.96 -3.90 -2.35
C ARG A 22 34.52 -2.75 -1.53
N ILE A 23 34.11 -2.63 -0.28
CA ILE A 23 34.60 -1.54 0.60
C ILE A 23 36.13 -1.59 0.75
N LYS A 24 36.71 -2.77 0.93
CA LYS A 24 38.18 -2.91 0.99
C LYS A 24 38.83 -2.41 -0.30
N ALA A 25 38.37 -2.83 -1.45
CA ALA A 25 38.87 -2.37 -2.74
C ALA A 25 38.70 -0.85 -2.91
N TRP A 26 37.57 -0.31 -2.55
CA TRP A 26 37.25 1.12 -2.68
C TRP A 26 38.00 2.00 -1.68
N ARG A 27 38.34 1.49 -0.50
CA ARG A 27 39.26 2.18 0.45
C ARG A 27 40.62 2.46 -0.20
N LYS A 28 41.18 1.48 -0.90
CA LYS A 28 42.41 1.64 -1.66
C LYS A 28 42.32 2.77 -2.68
N ASN A 29 41.21 2.85 -3.43
CA ASN A 29 41.00 3.92 -4.40
C ASN A 29 40.90 5.31 -3.77
N ARG A 30 40.52 5.38 -2.48
CA ARG A 30 40.45 6.61 -1.69
C ARG A 30 41.76 6.96 -0.97
N GLY A 31 42.78 6.10 -1.03
CA GLY A 31 44.02 6.25 -0.29
C GLY A 31 43.86 5.99 1.23
N VAL A 32 42.83 5.22 1.62
CA VAL A 32 42.57 4.81 3.00
C VAL A 32 43.08 3.38 3.21
N PRO A 33 43.61 3.01 4.39
CA PRO A 33 44.07 1.65 4.65
C PRO A 33 42.94 0.62 4.43
N GLU A 34 43.28 -0.53 3.83
CA GLU A 34 42.34 -1.60 3.54
C GLU A 34 41.78 -2.26 4.80
N ASP A 35 42.60 -2.32 5.86
CA ASP A 35 42.20 -2.77 7.19
C ASP A 35 42.80 -1.87 8.28
N ASP A 36 42.39 -2.03 9.52
CA ASP A 36 42.76 -1.18 10.66
C ASP A 36 43.94 -1.77 11.48
N GLY A 37 44.78 -2.63 10.86
CA GLY A 37 46.06 -3.10 11.41
C GLY A 37 45.99 -4.39 12.22
N ASP A 38 44.81 -4.87 12.62
CA ASP A 38 44.60 -6.13 13.32
C ASP A 38 43.77 -7.13 12.50
N GLY A 39 43.65 -6.88 11.18
CA GLY A 39 42.84 -7.66 10.27
C GLY A 39 41.31 -7.39 10.38
N ARG A 40 40.92 -6.46 11.25
CA ARG A 40 39.56 -6.03 11.39
C ARG A 40 39.26 -4.86 10.48
N LEU A 41 38.02 -4.79 10.04
CA LEU A 41 37.50 -3.69 9.25
C LEU A 41 36.63 -2.83 10.15
N ASP A 42 37.20 -1.78 10.77
CA ASP A 42 36.43 -0.81 11.54
C ASP A 42 35.68 0.11 10.61
N LEU A 43 34.41 -0.24 10.36
CA LEU A 43 33.53 0.43 9.41
C LEU A 43 33.02 1.76 9.95
N ILE A 44 33.07 2.81 9.11
CA ILE A 44 32.46 4.11 9.37
C ILE A 44 31.19 4.23 8.53
N GLY A 45 30.06 4.42 9.19
CA GLY A 45 28.76 4.65 8.57
C GLY A 45 28.34 6.11 8.67
N LEU A 46 27.82 6.68 7.58
CA LEU A 46 27.17 7.97 7.53
C LEU A 46 25.70 7.76 7.23
N ALA A 47 24.82 8.25 8.09
CA ALA A 47 23.38 8.13 7.94
C ALA A 47 22.74 9.49 7.67
N PHE A 48 21.91 9.59 6.65
CA PHE A 48 21.10 10.77 6.35
C PHE A 48 19.62 10.44 6.52
N SER A 49 18.98 11.14 7.44
CA SER A 49 17.56 10.95 7.74
C SER A 49 16.64 11.40 6.60
N GLY A 50 15.39 10.95 6.63
CA GLY A 50 14.33 11.49 5.81
C GLY A 50 13.97 12.94 6.19
N GLY A 51 13.12 13.55 5.37
CA GLY A 51 12.68 14.95 5.58
C GLY A 51 12.57 15.75 4.29
N GLY A 52 12.52 15.09 3.14
CA GLY A 52 12.40 15.74 1.83
C GLY A 52 13.56 16.68 1.53
N ILE A 53 13.26 17.79 0.85
CA ILE A 53 14.29 18.78 0.47
C ILE A 53 15.01 19.37 1.68
N ARG A 54 14.36 19.50 2.85
CA ARG A 54 15.00 19.97 4.08
C ARG A 54 16.19 19.12 4.45
N SER A 55 16.00 17.80 4.51
CA SER A 55 17.09 16.87 4.80
C SER A 55 18.17 16.90 3.73
N ALA A 56 17.81 16.93 2.46
CA ALA A 56 18.77 17.02 1.37
C ALA A 56 19.65 18.26 1.48
N THR A 57 19.08 19.40 1.81
CA THR A 57 19.78 20.69 1.91
C THR A 57 20.64 20.77 3.16
N PHE A 58 20.12 20.36 4.31
CA PHE A 58 20.88 20.26 5.56
C PHE A 58 22.12 19.37 5.40
N ASN A 59 21.93 18.18 4.82
CA ASN A 59 23.01 17.23 4.62
C ASN A 59 24.01 17.67 3.54
N LEU A 60 23.62 18.53 2.60
CA LEU A 60 24.59 19.19 1.71
C LEU A 60 25.59 20.03 2.51
N GLY A 61 25.12 20.78 3.51
CA GLY A 61 25.97 21.53 4.43
C GLY A 61 26.87 20.60 5.25
N VAL A 62 26.32 19.50 5.77
CA VAL A 62 27.12 18.47 6.49
C VAL A 62 28.21 17.90 5.59
N LEU A 63 27.91 17.55 4.33
CA LEU A 63 28.90 17.06 3.38
C LEU A 63 30.03 18.06 3.16
N GLN A 64 29.74 19.36 3.10
CA GLN A 64 30.74 20.41 2.97
C GLN A 64 31.66 20.47 4.21
N ALA A 65 31.13 20.32 5.41
CA ALA A 65 31.91 20.28 6.62
C ALA A 65 32.80 19.02 6.70
N LEU A 66 32.25 17.85 6.35
CA LEU A 66 32.97 16.59 6.30
C LEU A 66 34.12 16.63 5.27
N ALA A 67 33.91 17.30 4.14
CA ALA A 67 34.93 17.52 3.11
C ALA A 67 36.05 18.41 3.63
N LYS A 68 35.74 19.58 4.23
CA LYS A 68 36.71 20.48 4.87
C LYS A 68 37.57 19.78 5.94
N LEU A 69 36.92 18.90 6.72
CA LEU A 69 37.58 18.15 7.80
C LEU A 69 38.27 16.86 7.30
N GLU A 70 38.30 16.60 6.01
CA GLU A 70 38.87 15.40 5.39
C GLU A 70 38.32 14.08 5.94
N ILE A 71 37.07 14.07 6.45
CA ILE A 71 36.43 12.90 7.03
C ILE A 71 35.71 12.08 5.94
N LEU A 72 35.23 12.74 4.87
CA LEU A 72 34.35 12.13 3.88
C LEU A 72 35.00 10.91 3.20
N ARG A 73 36.31 10.95 2.94
CA ARG A 73 37.09 9.85 2.36
C ARG A 73 37.13 8.59 3.22
N TYR A 74 36.90 8.70 4.52
CA TYR A 74 36.93 7.57 5.45
C TYR A 74 35.54 6.90 5.61
N VAL A 75 34.47 7.49 5.10
CA VAL A 75 33.15 6.93 5.19
C VAL A 75 33.04 5.67 4.32
N ASP A 76 32.70 4.55 4.93
CA ASP A 76 32.56 3.26 4.25
C ASP A 76 31.16 3.01 3.72
N TYR A 77 30.14 3.31 4.53
CA TYR A 77 28.74 3.20 4.16
C TYR A 77 28.05 4.55 4.18
N LEU A 78 27.25 4.81 3.16
CA LEU A 78 26.33 5.94 3.11
C LEU A 78 24.89 5.39 3.11
N SER A 79 24.24 5.42 4.26
CA SER A 79 22.86 4.98 4.43
C SER A 79 21.90 6.16 4.37
N THR A 80 20.95 6.12 3.46
CA THR A 80 20.09 7.27 3.17
C THR A 80 18.62 6.89 3.16
N VAL A 81 17.78 7.83 3.60
CA VAL A 81 16.33 7.70 3.64
C VAL A 81 15.70 8.94 3.00
N SER A 82 14.72 8.76 2.10
CA SER A 82 13.92 9.86 1.55
C SER A 82 14.77 11.02 1.04
N GLY A 83 14.63 12.23 1.61
CA GLY A 83 15.42 13.42 1.25
C GLY A 83 16.93 13.24 1.42
N GLY A 84 17.36 12.44 2.40
CA GLY A 84 18.77 12.03 2.52
C GLY A 84 19.22 11.26 1.28
N GLY A 85 18.33 10.48 0.64
CA GLY A 85 18.60 9.78 -0.60
C GLY A 85 18.79 10.70 -1.80
N TYR A 86 18.17 11.89 -1.82
CA TYR A 86 18.35 12.85 -2.92
C TYR A 86 19.81 13.32 -2.97
N ILE A 87 20.32 13.79 -1.84
CA ILE A 87 21.69 14.28 -1.74
C ILE A 87 22.71 13.15 -1.75
N GLY A 88 22.39 11.98 -1.20
CA GLY A 88 23.22 10.79 -1.28
C GLY A 88 23.38 10.29 -2.71
N GLY A 89 22.29 10.26 -3.50
CA GLY A 89 22.31 9.94 -4.92
C GLY A 89 23.10 10.95 -5.75
N TRP A 90 23.00 12.25 -5.42
CA TRP A 90 23.82 13.28 -6.01
C TRP A 90 25.31 13.08 -5.71
N LEU A 91 25.66 12.82 -4.46
CA LEU A 91 27.05 12.58 -4.05
C LEU A 91 27.67 11.38 -4.77
N THR A 92 26.99 10.24 -4.75
CA THR A 92 27.48 9.01 -5.40
C THR A 92 27.58 9.16 -6.91
N GLY A 93 26.60 9.83 -7.52
CA GLY A 93 26.63 10.18 -8.94
C GLY A 93 27.75 11.13 -9.31
N MET A 94 28.08 12.10 -8.45
CA MET A 94 29.19 13.03 -8.64
C MET A 94 30.54 12.29 -8.58
N ILE A 95 30.74 11.43 -7.56
CA ILE A 95 31.94 10.62 -7.39
C ILE A 95 32.15 9.69 -8.60
N HIS A 96 31.08 9.05 -9.07
CA HIS A 96 31.14 8.14 -10.21
C HIS A 96 31.52 8.84 -11.51
N ARG A 97 31.14 10.11 -11.70
CA ARG A 97 31.32 10.86 -12.94
C ARG A 97 32.59 11.67 -13.01
N LEU A 98 33.24 11.96 -11.87
CA LEU A 98 34.52 12.69 -11.84
C LEU A 98 35.69 11.76 -11.98
N ALA A 99 36.70 12.16 -12.76
CA ALA A 99 37.86 11.33 -13.04
C ALA A 99 38.70 11.06 -11.78
N GLY A 100 38.84 12.05 -10.87
CA GLY A 100 39.52 11.90 -9.58
C GLY A 100 38.59 11.36 -8.48
N GLY A 101 37.32 11.06 -8.78
CA GLY A 101 36.38 10.43 -7.87
C GLY A 101 36.17 11.21 -6.56
N MET A 102 36.29 10.53 -5.43
CA MET A 102 36.14 11.12 -4.10
C MET A 102 37.07 12.32 -3.85
N LYS A 103 38.30 12.26 -4.31
CA LYS A 103 39.26 13.35 -4.10
C LYS A 103 38.77 14.66 -4.74
N ASP A 104 38.36 14.61 -6.00
CA ASP A 104 37.85 15.79 -6.70
C ASP A 104 36.56 16.33 -6.04
N VAL A 105 35.75 15.45 -5.53
CA VAL A 105 34.50 15.83 -4.82
C VAL A 105 34.83 16.49 -3.48
N GLU A 106 35.72 15.92 -2.69
CA GLU A 106 36.09 16.43 -1.39
C GLU A 106 36.75 17.81 -1.51
N GLU A 107 37.77 17.94 -2.42
CA GLU A 107 38.38 19.24 -2.72
C GLU A 107 37.39 20.28 -3.24
N GLY A 108 36.43 19.87 -4.04
CA GLY A 108 35.41 20.77 -4.62
C GLY A 108 34.28 21.16 -3.69
N LEU A 109 34.02 20.38 -2.64
CA LEU A 109 33.01 20.69 -1.62
C LEU A 109 33.56 21.56 -0.50
N ASP A 110 34.88 21.57 -0.28
CA ASP A 110 35.51 22.37 0.75
C ASP A 110 35.29 23.87 0.50
N PRO A 111 34.57 24.60 1.37
CA PRO A 111 34.30 26.02 1.17
C PRO A 111 35.56 26.91 1.29
N SER A 112 36.64 26.40 1.90
CA SER A 112 37.89 27.14 2.02
C SER A 112 38.68 27.20 0.72
N GLN A 113 38.40 26.28 -0.22
CA GLN A 113 39.05 26.20 -1.51
C GLN A 113 38.21 26.85 -2.60
N VAL A 114 38.28 28.19 -2.68
CA VAL A 114 37.46 28.98 -3.63
C VAL A 114 37.93 28.78 -5.06
N ASN A 115 37.52 27.71 -5.72
CA ASN A 115 37.62 27.55 -7.16
C ASN A 115 36.22 27.47 -7.79
N GLN A 116 35.62 28.63 -8.10
CA GLN A 116 34.29 28.72 -8.69
C GLN A 116 34.09 27.98 -10.01
N ASN A 117 35.15 27.45 -10.60
CA ASN A 117 35.11 26.73 -11.86
C ASN A 117 35.05 25.21 -11.73
N ASN A 118 35.18 24.63 -10.53
CA ASN A 118 35.07 23.20 -10.35
C ASN A 118 33.60 22.73 -10.40
N LEU A 119 33.39 21.45 -10.75
CA LEU A 119 32.08 20.88 -10.96
C LEU A 119 31.25 20.84 -9.67
N PRO A 120 31.79 20.45 -8.48
CA PRO A 120 30.98 20.44 -7.25
C PRO A 120 30.39 21.79 -6.87
N GLN A 121 31.11 22.90 -7.05
CA GLN A 121 30.58 24.23 -6.77
C GLN A 121 29.52 24.68 -7.79
N LYS A 122 29.73 24.37 -9.08
CA LYS A 122 28.71 24.57 -10.10
C LYS A 122 27.46 23.72 -9.83
N ALA A 123 27.65 22.53 -9.29
CA ALA A 123 26.55 21.65 -8.89
C ALA A 123 25.75 22.23 -7.72
N ILE A 124 26.39 22.81 -6.70
CA ILE A 124 25.68 23.51 -5.61
C ILE A 124 24.88 24.68 -6.15
N ALA A 125 25.43 25.48 -7.07
CA ALA A 125 24.71 26.54 -7.74
C ALA A 125 23.49 26.03 -8.53
N HIS A 126 23.61 24.85 -9.18
CA HIS A 126 22.50 24.18 -9.84
C HIS A 126 21.42 23.75 -8.82
N LEU A 127 21.80 23.08 -7.72
CA LEU A 127 20.87 22.65 -6.68
C LEU A 127 20.12 23.83 -6.09
N ARG A 128 20.79 24.97 -5.83
CA ARG A 128 20.18 26.23 -5.38
C ARG A 128 19.16 26.77 -6.41
N ALA A 129 19.53 26.80 -7.69
CA ALA A 129 18.65 27.23 -8.76
C ALA A 129 17.43 26.32 -8.94
N TYR A 130 17.54 25.05 -8.55
CA TYR A 130 16.47 24.06 -8.56
C TYR A 130 15.94 23.74 -7.15
N SER A 131 16.11 24.64 -6.17
CA SER A 131 15.61 24.46 -4.81
C SER A 131 14.09 24.20 -4.79
N ASN A 132 13.36 24.77 -5.73
CA ASN A 132 11.97 24.45 -6.01
C ASN A 132 11.91 23.32 -7.07
N TYR A 133 12.40 22.14 -6.76
CA TYR A 133 12.65 21.08 -7.75
C TYR A 133 11.39 20.52 -8.41
N LEU A 134 10.25 20.53 -7.72
CA LEU A 134 8.97 20.08 -8.28
C LEU A 134 8.46 21.01 -9.36
N THR A 135 8.53 22.32 -9.11
CA THR A 135 8.07 23.36 -10.04
C THR A 135 9.05 24.53 -10.08
N PRO A 136 10.21 24.42 -10.73
CA PRO A 136 11.26 25.45 -10.70
C PRO A 136 10.80 26.84 -11.16
N LYS A 137 9.82 26.88 -12.05
CA LYS A 137 9.19 28.13 -12.47
C LYS A 137 7.82 28.27 -11.81
N VAL A 138 7.78 28.92 -10.64
CA VAL A 138 6.53 29.17 -9.89
C VAL A 138 5.78 30.34 -10.52
N SER A 139 4.70 30.03 -11.22
CA SER A 139 3.76 31.04 -11.74
C SER A 139 2.43 30.37 -12.06
N ALA A 140 1.34 31.09 -11.88
CA ALA A 140 0.00 30.64 -12.30
C ALA A 140 -0.10 30.31 -13.81
N LEU A 141 0.82 30.82 -14.63
CA LEU A 141 0.91 30.56 -16.07
C LEU A 141 2.11 29.67 -16.42
N SER A 142 2.78 29.09 -15.45
CA SER A 142 3.93 28.21 -15.70
C SER A 142 3.49 26.80 -16.12
N ALA A 143 4.08 26.31 -17.21
CA ALA A 143 3.89 24.93 -17.66
C ALA A 143 4.36 23.92 -16.60
N ASP A 144 5.37 24.23 -15.77
CA ASP A 144 5.84 23.36 -14.70
C ASP A 144 4.78 23.13 -13.63
N THR A 145 4.05 24.19 -13.22
CA THR A 145 2.95 24.10 -12.25
C THR A 145 1.78 23.28 -12.81
N TRP A 146 1.36 23.60 -14.05
CA TRP A 146 0.24 22.91 -14.67
C TRP A 146 0.57 21.47 -15.10
N SER A 147 1.85 21.12 -15.31
CA SER A 147 2.24 19.75 -15.66
C SER A 147 1.95 18.76 -14.53
N LEU A 148 2.18 19.14 -13.28
CA LEU A 148 1.82 18.31 -12.12
C LEU A 148 0.31 18.01 -12.10
N PHE A 149 -0.50 19.08 -12.22
CA PHE A 149 -1.95 18.95 -12.23
C PHE A 149 -2.45 18.13 -13.42
N SER A 150 -1.90 18.36 -14.60
CA SER A 150 -2.27 17.63 -15.84
C SER A 150 -1.94 16.14 -15.73
N ILE A 151 -0.74 15.79 -15.24
CA ILE A 151 -0.33 14.40 -15.06
C ILE A 151 -1.20 13.72 -14.01
N TRP A 152 -1.40 14.36 -12.86
CA TRP A 152 -2.27 13.85 -11.82
C TRP A 152 -3.71 13.63 -12.30
N SER A 153 -4.29 14.63 -12.98
CA SER A 153 -5.66 14.53 -13.50
C SER A 153 -5.80 13.39 -14.53
N ARG A 154 -4.83 13.26 -15.44
CA ARG A 154 -4.79 12.18 -16.43
C ARG A 154 -4.75 10.81 -15.73
N ASN A 155 -3.83 10.65 -14.78
CA ASN A 155 -3.63 9.38 -14.08
C ASN A 155 -4.85 9.01 -13.23
N THR A 156 -5.40 9.99 -12.50
CA THR A 156 -6.65 9.83 -11.73
C THR A 156 -7.81 9.43 -12.63
N LEU A 157 -7.96 10.08 -13.80
CA LEU A 157 -9.03 9.73 -14.74
C LEU A 157 -8.91 8.29 -15.24
N LEU A 158 -7.71 7.86 -15.63
CA LEU A 158 -7.47 6.48 -16.10
C LEU A 158 -7.77 5.46 -14.99
N ASN A 159 -7.34 5.74 -13.75
CA ASN A 159 -7.63 4.91 -12.60
C ASN A 159 -9.13 4.86 -12.28
N LEU A 160 -9.81 6.01 -12.31
CA LEU A 160 -11.26 6.09 -12.12
C LEU A 160 -12.04 5.32 -13.19
N VAL A 161 -11.63 5.39 -14.46
CA VAL A 161 -12.27 4.61 -15.52
C VAL A 161 -12.19 3.12 -15.20
N THR A 162 -11.05 2.63 -14.74
CA THR A 162 -10.86 1.22 -14.34
C THR A 162 -11.76 0.85 -13.17
N LEU A 163 -11.77 1.65 -12.11
CA LEU A 163 -12.54 1.37 -10.89
C LEU A 163 -14.05 1.51 -11.12
N VAL A 164 -14.48 2.57 -11.81
CA VAL A 164 -15.91 2.82 -12.11
C VAL A 164 -16.45 1.72 -12.99
N ALA A 165 -15.73 1.32 -14.05
CA ALA A 165 -16.13 0.22 -14.91
C ALA A 165 -16.23 -1.11 -14.14
N GLY A 166 -15.25 -1.40 -13.25
CA GLY A 166 -15.27 -2.60 -12.41
C GLY A 166 -16.43 -2.64 -11.43
N ILE A 167 -16.71 -1.56 -10.74
CA ILE A 167 -17.84 -1.43 -9.83
C ILE A 167 -19.16 -1.51 -10.61
N ALA A 168 -19.26 -0.83 -11.76
CA ALA A 168 -20.43 -0.89 -12.62
C ALA A 168 -20.68 -2.31 -13.12
N ALA A 169 -19.65 -3.07 -13.50
CA ALA A 169 -19.76 -4.46 -13.90
C ALA A 169 -20.35 -5.34 -12.77
N LEU A 170 -19.91 -5.13 -11.51
CA LEU A 170 -20.46 -5.84 -10.35
C LEU A 170 -21.93 -5.49 -10.09
N ILE A 171 -22.31 -4.22 -10.20
CA ILE A 171 -23.70 -3.77 -10.06
C ILE A 171 -24.57 -4.34 -11.19
N LEU A 172 -24.07 -4.31 -12.41
CA LEU A 172 -24.75 -4.88 -13.59
C LEU A 172 -24.89 -6.40 -13.50
N PHE A 173 -23.87 -7.09 -13.00
CA PHE A 173 -23.94 -8.51 -12.70
C PHE A 173 -25.07 -8.81 -11.70
N GLY A 174 -25.12 -8.06 -10.60
CA GLY A 174 -26.22 -8.18 -9.63
C GLY A 174 -27.59 -7.94 -10.26
N ARG A 175 -27.73 -6.92 -11.12
CA ARG A 175 -28.94 -6.67 -11.89
C ARG A 175 -29.27 -7.81 -12.82
N PHE A 176 -28.33 -8.30 -13.58
CA PHE A 176 -28.49 -9.43 -14.49
C PHE A 176 -29.03 -10.66 -13.75
N VAL A 177 -28.39 -11.01 -12.63
CA VAL A 177 -28.80 -12.14 -11.79
C VAL A 177 -30.21 -11.92 -11.22
N GLY A 178 -30.51 -10.74 -10.69
CA GLY A 178 -31.81 -10.39 -10.13
C GLY A 178 -32.93 -10.48 -11.19
N LEU A 179 -32.71 -9.97 -12.39
CA LEU A 179 -33.71 -9.98 -13.46
C LEU A 179 -33.85 -11.35 -14.11
N THR A 180 -32.80 -12.12 -14.27
CA THR A 180 -32.89 -13.50 -14.80
C THR A 180 -33.69 -14.38 -13.87
N SER A 181 -33.65 -14.17 -12.56
CA SER A 181 -34.46 -14.91 -11.60
C SER A 181 -35.95 -14.62 -11.74
N MET A 182 -36.34 -13.45 -12.26
CA MET A 182 -37.75 -13.08 -12.47
C MET A 182 -38.36 -13.72 -13.70
N VAL A 183 -37.58 -13.95 -14.75
CA VAL A 183 -38.08 -14.32 -16.07
C VAL A 183 -37.95 -15.83 -16.35
N THR A 184 -36.85 -16.40 -15.94
CA THR A 184 -36.63 -17.84 -16.05
C THR A 184 -37.22 -18.51 -14.81
N LYS A 185 -38.34 -19.23 -14.94
CA LYS A 185 -38.56 -20.34 -14.03
C LYS A 185 -37.35 -21.24 -14.21
N TRP A 186 -36.39 -21.11 -13.33
CA TRP A 186 -35.20 -21.96 -13.32
C TRP A 186 -35.65 -23.41 -13.16
N THR A 187 -35.97 -24.02 -14.28
CA THR A 187 -36.41 -25.41 -14.39
C THR A 187 -35.26 -26.39 -14.24
N ALA A 188 -34.00 -25.87 -14.26
CA ALA A 188 -32.84 -26.64 -13.86
C ALA A 188 -32.93 -26.88 -12.36
N GLY A 189 -33.29 -28.06 -11.95
CA GLY A 189 -33.52 -28.48 -10.58
C GLY A 189 -32.35 -28.15 -9.66
N PHE A 190 -32.50 -28.48 -8.39
CA PHE A 190 -31.51 -28.21 -7.29
C PHE A 190 -30.04 -28.60 -7.55
N GLY A 191 -29.74 -29.15 -8.74
CA GLY A 191 -28.43 -29.70 -9.04
C GLY A 191 -27.26 -28.72 -8.88
N TRP A 192 -27.40 -27.50 -9.38
CA TRP A 192 -26.27 -26.53 -9.31
C TRP A 192 -26.01 -25.92 -7.95
N PRO A 193 -27.02 -25.44 -7.18
CA PRO A 193 -26.81 -24.99 -5.81
C PRO A 193 -26.25 -26.12 -4.94
N LEU A 194 -26.77 -27.32 -5.13
CA LEU A 194 -26.35 -28.51 -4.43
C LEU A 194 -24.91 -28.87 -4.75
N ALA A 195 -24.53 -28.82 -6.02
CA ALA A 195 -23.15 -29.07 -6.45
C ALA A 195 -22.18 -28.07 -5.83
N ALA A 196 -22.53 -26.77 -5.79
CA ALA A 196 -21.68 -25.75 -5.21
C ALA A 196 -21.51 -25.93 -3.69
N PHE A 197 -22.61 -26.17 -2.97
CA PHE A 197 -22.52 -26.48 -1.53
C PHE A 197 -21.83 -27.82 -1.26
N GLY A 198 -22.10 -28.84 -2.08
CA GLY A 198 -21.43 -30.12 -1.98
C GLY A 198 -19.92 -30.00 -2.20
N PHE A 199 -19.50 -29.24 -3.20
CA PHE A 199 -18.09 -28.94 -3.45
C PHE A 199 -17.45 -28.20 -2.27
N ALA A 200 -18.10 -27.18 -1.72
CA ALA A 200 -17.62 -26.46 -0.55
C ALA A 200 -17.54 -27.39 0.68
N ALA A 201 -18.53 -28.28 0.89
CA ALA A 201 -18.51 -29.23 1.99
C ALA A 201 -17.40 -30.29 1.85
N VAL A 202 -17.15 -30.79 0.64
CA VAL A 202 -16.05 -31.74 0.36
C VAL A 202 -14.70 -31.08 0.58
N THR A 203 -14.50 -29.86 0.07
CA THR A 203 -13.25 -29.12 0.28
C THR A 203 -13.04 -28.76 1.74
N LEU A 204 -14.12 -28.45 2.47
CA LEU A 204 -14.10 -28.25 3.92
C LEU A 204 -13.63 -29.53 4.64
N ALA A 205 -14.22 -30.68 4.31
CA ALA A 205 -13.84 -31.95 4.91
C ALA A 205 -12.40 -32.37 4.61
N LEU A 206 -11.92 -32.10 3.40
CA LEU A 206 -10.55 -32.37 2.98
C LEU A 206 -9.52 -31.44 3.66
N THR A 207 -9.86 -30.16 3.85
CA THR A 207 -9.00 -29.21 4.57
C THR A 207 -8.89 -29.57 6.05
N LEU A 208 -9.98 -29.95 6.68
CA LEU A 208 -9.98 -30.42 8.09
C LEU A 208 -9.10 -31.65 8.30
N LYS A 209 -8.83 -32.43 7.25
CA LYS A 209 -8.03 -33.65 7.30
C LYS A 209 -6.60 -33.46 6.85
N GLU A 210 -6.14 -32.25 6.64
CA GLU A 210 -4.77 -31.97 6.17
C GLU A 210 -4.40 -32.70 4.86
N ARG A 211 -5.38 -33.18 4.11
CA ARG A 211 -5.16 -33.93 2.86
C ARG A 211 -5.05 -33.07 1.63
N LEU A 212 -5.44 -31.79 1.72
CA LEU A 212 -5.19 -30.86 0.62
C LEU A 212 -3.70 -30.51 0.53
N PRO A 213 -3.16 -30.39 -0.69
CA PRO A 213 -1.82 -29.86 -0.85
C PRO A 213 -1.68 -28.54 -0.06
N ARG A 214 -0.58 -28.38 0.67
CA ARG A 214 -0.33 -27.25 1.57
C ARG A 214 -0.60 -25.86 0.93
N ARG A 215 -0.41 -25.73 -0.40
CA ARG A 215 -0.75 -24.51 -1.15
C ARG A 215 -2.23 -24.10 -1.05
N PHE A 216 -3.15 -25.06 -0.84
CA PHE A 216 -4.58 -24.82 -0.70
C PHE A 216 -5.04 -24.67 0.76
N CYS A 217 -4.16 -24.98 1.72
CA CYS A 217 -4.43 -24.75 3.15
C CYS A 217 -4.15 -23.28 3.56
N LYS A 218 -3.64 -22.46 2.64
CA LYS A 218 -3.46 -21.02 2.84
C LYS A 218 -4.80 -20.29 2.80
N ASP A 219 -4.89 -19.11 3.42
CA ASP A 219 -6.12 -18.31 3.43
C ASP A 219 -6.72 -18.12 2.03
N SER A 220 -5.89 -17.81 1.03
CA SER A 220 -6.34 -17.68 -0.36
C SER A 220 -6.91 -18.98 -0.94
N GLY A 221 -6.33 -20.12 -0.58
CA GLY A 221 -6.83 -21.43 -1.01
C GLY A 221 -8.18 -21.76 -0.37
N VAL A 222 -8.32 -21.51 0.93
CA VAL A 222 -9.59 -21.70 1.65
C VAL A 222 -10.67 -20.79 1.11
N GLN A 223 -10.36 -19.52 0.82
CA GLN A 223 -11.29 -18.61 0.19
C GLN A 223 -11.76 -19.12 -1.17
N GLN A 224 -10.85 -19.54 -2.05
CA GLN A 224 -11.16 -20.01 -3.40
C GLN A 224 -11.91 -21.35 -3.44
N LEU A 225 -11.55 -22.27 -2.56
CA LEU A 225 -12.06 -23.65 -2.58
C LEU A 225 -13.27 -23.88 -1.67
N VAL A 226 -13.46 -23.03 -0.65
CA VAL A 226 -14.54 -23.21 0.32
C VAL A 226 -15.49 -22.01 0.33
N VAL A 227 -14.97 -20.80 0.58
CA VAL A 227 -15.81 -19.63 0.82
C VAL A 227 -16.52 -19.15 -0.46
N LEU A 228 -15.81 -19.02 -1.57
CA LEU A 228 -16.41 -18.59 -2.85
C LEU A 228 -17.40 -19.62 -3.42
N PRO A 229 -17.14 -20.93 -3.43
CA PRO A 229 -18.16 -21.92 -3.79
C PRO A 229 -19.38 -21.90 -2.87
N ALA A 230 -19.19 -21.73 -1.56
CA ALA A 230 -20.30 -21.59 -0.63
C ALA A 230 -21.13 -20.33 -0.89
N LEU A 231 -20.50 -19.20 -1.18
CA LEU A 231 -21.17 -17.97 -1.59
C LEU A 231 -21.93 -18.15 -2.90
N ALA A 232 -21.33 -18.76 -3.91
CA ALA A 232 -21.99 -19.07 -5.16
C ALA A 232 -23.21 -19.98 -4.96
N GLY A 233 -23.07 -21.02 -4.13
CA GLY A 233 -24.19 -21.89 -3.73
C GLY A 233 -25.29 -21.11 -3.02
N ALA A 234 -24.92 -20.21 -2.10
CA ALA A 234 -25.87 -19.36 -1.39
C ALA A 234 -26.65 -18.43 -2.35
N ILE A 235 -25.96 -17.85 -3.35
CA ILE A 235 -26.59 -17.02 -4.39
C ILE A 235 -27.58 -17.85 -5.19
N LEU A 236 -27.15 -18.97 -5.74
CA LEU A 236 -27.99 -19.83 -6.56
C LEU A 236 -29.21 -20.36 -5.78
N MET A 237 -28.97 -20.78 -4.52
CA MET A 237 -30.05 -21.24 -3.64
C MET A 237 -31.06 -20.15 -3.34
N THR A 238 -30.62 -18.94 -3.06
CA THR A 238 -31.47 -17.78 -2.79
C THR A 238 -32.42 -17.52 -3.97
N PHE A 239 -31.90 -17.55 -5.19
CA PHE A 239 -32.71 -17.33 -6.41
C PHE A 239 -33.62 -18.50 -6.72
N HIS A 240 -33.19 -19.71 -6.49
CA HIS A 240 -34.05 -20.88 -6.63
C HIS A 240 -35.26 -20.80 -5.70
N VAL A 241 -35.04 -20.46 -4.44
CA VAL A 241 -36.09 -20.25 -3.44
C VAL A 241 -37.06 -19.13 -3.82
N HIS A 242 -36.55 -18.06 -4.42
CA HIS A 242 -37.36 -16.94 -4.87
C HIS A 242 -38.27 -17.33 -6.06
N ALA A 243 -37.75 -18.18 -6.95
CA ALA A 243 -38.46 -18.57 -8.19
C ALA A 243 -39.54 -19.65 -7.99
N HIS A 244 -39.44 -20.47 -6.93
CA HIS A 244 -40.34 -21.63 -6.73
C HIS A 244 -41.13 -21.49 -5.43
N PRO A 245 -42.45 -21.73 -5.42
CA PRO A 245 -43.26 -21.75 -4.22
C PRO A 245 -42.75 -22.82 -3.23
N ILE A 246 -42.88 -22.57 -1.93
CA ILE A 246 -42.44 -23.50 -0.89
C ILE A 246 -43.10 -24.87 -1.03
N GLN A 247 -44.34 -24.91 -1.53
CA GLN A 247 -45.14 -26.16 -1.74
C GLN A 247 -44.46 -27.11 -2.74
N ASP A 248 -43.83 -26.59 -3.79
CA ASP A 248 -43.08 -27.38 -4.77
C ASP A 248 -41.72 -27.88 -4.25
N TRP A 249 -41.37 -27.45 -3.08
CA TRP A 249 -40.06 -27.53 -2.48
C TRP A 249 -39.88 -28.71 -1.54
N VAL A 250 -40.97 -29.15 -0.95
CA VAL A 250 -40.95 -30.16 0.10
C VAL A 250 -40.15 -31.41 -0.33
N PRO A 251 -40.33 -31.96 -1.50
CA PRO A 251 -39.54 -33.15 -1.93
C PRO A 251 -38.05 -32.80 -2.17
N GLY A 252 -37.79 -31.67 -2.82
CA GLY A 252 -36.44 -31.24 -3.14
C GLY A 252 -35.68 -30.72 -1.91
N GLY A 253 -36.37 -30.00 -1.04
CA GLY A 253 -35.84 -29.51 0.24
C GLY A 253 -35.51 -30.65 1.20
N MET A 254 -36.34 -31.69 1.26
CA MET A 254 -36.01 -32.93 1.98
C MET A 254 -34.78 -33.63 1.42
N ALA A 255 -34.67 -33.75 0.08
CA ALA A 255 -33.50 -34.35 -0.57
C ALA A 255 -32.23 -33.57 -0.29
N LEU A 256 -32.30 -32.23 -0.31
CA LEU A 256 -31.19 -31.34 0.06
C LEU A 256 -30.80 -31.48 1.53
N SER A 257 -31.78 -31.62 2.36
CA SER A 257 -31.66 -31.81 3.80
C SER A 257 -30.98 -33.13 4.13
N VAL A 258 -31.46 -34.18 3.48
CA VAL A 258 -30.88 -35.51 3.60
C VAL A 258 -29.47 -35.53 3.04
N LEU A 259 -29.20 -34.88 1.91
CA LEU A 259 -27.85 -34.80 1.36
C LEU A 259 -26.89 -34.01 2.25
N PHE A 260 -27.31 -32.86 2.79
CA PHE A 260 -26.52 -32.09 3.73
C PHE A 260 -26.23 -32.89 5.01
N LEU A 261 -27.23 -33.59 5.52
CA LEU A 261 -27.11 -34.53 6.62
C LEU A 261 -26.12 -35.65 6.26
N VAL A 262 -26.28 -36.27 5.11
CA VAL A 262 -25.38 -37.34 4.63
C VAL A 262 -23.96 -36.82 4.46
N LEU A 263 -23.76 -35.63 3.90
CA LEU A 263 -22.42 -35.02 3.77
C LEU A 263 -21.80 -34.72 5.14
N GLN A 264 -22.57 -34.21 6.11
CA GLN A 264 -22.11 -34.03 7.47
C GLN A 264 -21.80 -35.37 8.17
N LEU A 265 -22.64 -36.37 7.98
CA LEU A 265 -22.43 -37.71 8.49
C LEU A 265 -21.18 -38.35 7.87
N VAL A 266 -21.01 -38.26 6.56
CA VAL A 266 -19.83 -38.76 5.86
C VAL A 266 -18.57 -38.01 6.31
N ALA A 267 -18.63 -36.71 6.44
CA ALA A 267 -17.48 -35.91 6.92
C ALA A 267 -17.16 -36.25 8.39
N GLY A 268 -18.19 -36.38 9.23
CA GLY A 268 -18.05 -36.78 10.62
C GLY A 268 -17.53 -38.22 10.78
N PHE A 269 -18.11 -39.18 10.06
CA PHE A 269 -17.71 -40.58 10.05
C PHE A 269 -16.28 -40.78 9.51
N TRP A 270 -15.95 -40.10 8.41
CA TRP A 270 -14.61 -40.13 7.85
C TRP A 270 -13.59 -39.52 8.81
N GLY A 271 -14.01 -38.47 9.55
CA GLY A 271 -13.26 -37.84 10.61
C GLY A 271 -12.91 -38.81 11.73
N TRP A 272 -13.92 -39.47 12.18
CA TRP A 272 -13.83 -40.44 13.24
C TRP A 272 -13.05 -41.71 12.83
N PHE A 273 -13.30 -42.28 11.67
CA PHE A 273 -12.65 -43.47 11.15
C PHE A 273 -11.11 -43.33 11.07
N LEU A 274 -10.64 -42.16 10.76
CA LEU A 274 -9.19 -41.91 10.65
C LEU A 274 -8.51 -41.67 12.00
N HIS A 275 -9.25 -41.30 13.04
CA HIS A 275 -8.67 -40.91 14.35
C HIS A 275 -8.68 -42.06 15.39
N HIS A 276 -9.51 -43.11 15.26
CA HIS A 276 -9.79 -44.07 16.31
C HIS A 276 -9.48 -45.55 15.92
N HIS A 277 -8.44 -45.81 15.22
CA HIS A 277 -8.12 -47.16 14.78
C HIS A 277 -7.72 -48.12 15.92
N GLU A 278 -7.43 -47.64 17.12
CA GLU A 278 -6.88 -48.44 18.20
C GLU A 278 -7.80 -48.74 19.41
N GLN A 279 -8.98 -48.10 19.55
CA GLN A 279 -9.88 -48.35 20.71
C GLN A 279 -11.33 -48.64 20.27
N LYS A 280 -11.70 -49.91 20.15
CA LYS A 280 -12.97 -50.33 19.54
C LYS A 280 -14.26 -49.87 20.25
N MET A 281 -14.33 -49.80 21.60
CA MET A 281 -15.56 -49.49 22.30
C MET A 281 -15.79 -47.99 22.46
N ALA A 282 -14.79 -47.22 22.86
CA ALA A 282 -14.83 -45.76 22.94
C ALA A 282 -15.07 -45.15 21.55
N ALA A 283 -14.54 -45.80 20.56
CA ALA A 283 -14.70 -45.44 19.16
C ALA A 283 -16.15 -45.55 18.65
N VAL A 284 -16.90 -46.57 19.03
CA VAL A 284 -18.30 -46.76 18.66
C VAL A 284 -19.20 -45.71 19.35
N LEU A 285 -18.98 -45.41 20.65
CA LEU A 285 -19.73 -44.44 21.39
C LEU A 285 -19.49 -42.99 20.85
N GLY A 286 -18.23 -42.66 20.55
CA GLY A 286 -17.85 -41.39 19.94
C GLY A 286 -18.46 -41.22 18.57
N GLY A 287 -18.49 -42.31 17.75
CA GLY A 287 -19.14 -42.31 16.46
C GLY A 287 -20.64 -42.06 16.52
N LEU A 288 -21.33 -42.69 17.45
CA LEU A 288 -22.77 -42.48 17.69
C LEU A 288 -23.06 -41.06 18.15
N LEU A 289 -22.23 -40.46 19.01
CA LEU A 289 -22.35 -39.07 19.44
C LEU A 289 -22.18 -38.14 18.23
N GLN A 290 -21.16 -38.33 17.41
CA GLN A 290 -20.93 -37.54 16.20
C GLN A 290 -22.12 -37.64 15.23
N LEU A 291 -22.67 -38.83 15.03
CA LEU A 291 -23.88 -39.00 14.23
C LEU A 291 -25.08 -38.23 14.79
N GLY A 292 -25.30 -38.31 16.09
CA GLY A 292 -26.39 -37.58 16.75
C GLY A 292 -26.23 -36.05 16.62
N VAL A 293 -25.01 -35.54 16.85
CA VAL A 293 -24.69 -34.12 16.74
C VAL A 293 -24.85 -33.63 15.28
N ALA A 294 -24.35 -34.40 14.32
CA ALA A 294 -24.52 -34.07 12.90
C ALA A 294 -26.00 -34.05 12.49
N ALA A 295 -26.81 -34.98 12.98
CA ALA A 295 -28.26 -35.01 12.74
C ALA A 295 -28.95 -33.76 13.31
N VAL A 296 -28.67 -33.39 14.55
CA VAL A 296 -29.27 -32.20 15.18
C VAL A 296 -28.82 -30.91 14.47
N SER A 297 -27.55 -30.75 14.25
CA SER A 297 -27.03 -29.54 13.58
C SER A 297 -27.50 -29.43 12.14
N GLY A 298 -27.59 -30.55 11.42
CA GLY A 298 -28.14 -30.63 10.09
C GLY A 298 -29.63 -30.23 10.07
N PHE A 299 -30.43 -30.78 11.00
CA PHE A 299 -31.83 -30.42 11.13
C PHE A 299 -32.06 -28.92 11.40
N VAL A 300 -31.29 -28.36 12.35
CA VAL A 300 -31.37 -26.92 12.65
C VAL A 300 -30.96 -26.08 11.45
N THR A 301 -29.91 -26.46 10.72
CA THR A 301 -29.48 -25.77 9.49
C THR A 301 -30.58 -25.75 8.46
N ILE A 302 -31.24 -26.87 8.25
CA ILE A 302 -32.39 -27.00 7.35
C ILE A 302 -33.56 -26.10 7.77
N TRP A 303 -33.87 -26.09 9.08
CA TRP A 303 -34.92 -25.26 9.60
C TRP A 303 -34.59 -23.76 9.41
N LEU A 304 -33.33 -23.37 9.59
CA LEU A 304 -32.86 -22.02 9.31
C LEU A 304 -32.96 -21.68 7.83
N PHE A 305 -32.59 -22.61 6.94
CA PHE A 305 -32.83 -22.43 5.49
C PHE A 305 -34.29 -22.25 5.16
N TYR A 306 -35.18 -23.04 5.77
CA TYR A 306 -36.61 -22.92 5.61
C TYR A 306 -37.10 -21.55 6.11
N ALA A 307 -36.64 -21.09 7.27
CA ALA A 307 -36.99 -19.77 7.81
C ALA A 307 -36.58 -18.64 6.87
N VAL A 308 -35.32 -18.70 6.33
CA VAL A 308 -34.85 -17.73 5.36
C VAL A 308 -35.69 -17.79 4.08
N SER A 309 -36.06 -18.99 3.64
CA SER A 309 -36.90 -19.20 2.46
C SER A 309 -38.29 -18.60 2.63
N CYS A 310 -38.93 -18.79 3.80
CA CYS A 310 -40.20 -18.15 4.13
C CYS A 310 -40.07 -16.63 4.11
N GLY A 311 -38.99 -16.09 4.69
CA GLY A 311 -38.71 -14.64 4.64
C GLY A 311 -38.56 -14.11 3.22
N VAL A 312 -37.82 -14.82 2.37
CA VAL A 312 -37.66 -14.46 0.96
C VAL A 312 -38.99 -14.48 0.22
N GLN A 313 -39.82 -15.52 0.43
CA GLN A 313 -41.09 -15.67 -0.26
C GLN A 313 -42.20 -14.73 0.24
N HIS A 314 -42.11 -14.27 1.50
CA HIS A 314 -43.02 -13.27 2.04
C HIS A 314 -43.07 -11.99 1.19
N TYR A 315 -41.96 -11.65 0.57
CA TYR A 315 -41.86 -10.47 -0.30
C TYR A 315 -42.03 -10.82 -1.78
N ALA A 316 -42.25 -12.07 -2.14
CA ALA A 316 -42.50 -12.48 -3.53
C ALA A 316 -43.66 -11.68 -4.13
N GLY A 317 -43.52 -11.25 -5.37
CA GLY A 317 -44.50 -10.43 -6.08
C GLY A 317 -44.41 -8.91 -5.83
N LYS A 318 -43.57 -8.46 -4.89
CA LYS A 318 -43.28 -7.02 -4.73
C LYS A 318 -42.21 -6.57 -5.72
N PRO A 319 -42.28 -5.34 -6.27
CA PRO A 319 -41.26 -4.85 -7.25
C PRO A 319 -39.83 -4.83 -6.73
N PHE A 320 -39.62 -4.62 -5.43
CA PHE A 320 -38.31 -4.60 -4.79
C PHE A 320 -37.80 -5.99 -4.37
N ALA A 321 -38.66 -7.02 -4.43
CA ALA A 321 -38.34 -8.35 -3.91
C ALA A 321 -37.05 -8.95 -4.51
N PRO A 322 -36.77 -8.93 -5.82
CA PRO A 322 -35.56 -9.50 -6.37
C PRO A 322 -34.29 -8.84 -5.86
N TRP A 323 -34.35 -7.52 -5.64
CA TRP A 323 -33.21 -6.73 -5.14
C TRP A 323 -32.95 -6.97 -3.66
N LEU A 324 -34.04 -7.07 -2.87
CA LEU A 324 -33.96 -7.47 -1.47
C LEU A 324 -33.41 -8.89 -1.34
N VAL A 325 -33.90 -9.80 -2.14
CA VAL A 325 -33.49 -11.20 -2.19
C VAL A 325 -31.97 -11.30 -2.54
N LEU A 326 -31.54 -10.58 -3.58
CA LEU A 326 -30.11 -10.54 -3.94
C LEU A 326 -29.24 -9.94 -2.83
N THR A 327 -29.72 -8.91 -2.15
CA THR A 327 -28.95 -8.20 -1.13
C THR A 327 -28.83 -9.00 0.16
N VAL A 328 -29.94 -9.53 0.65
CA VAL A 328 -30.04 -10.17 1.98
C VAL A 328 -29.95 -11.70 1.89
N GLY A 329 -30.46 -12.30 0.83
CA GLY A 329 -30.57 -13.76 0.73
C GLY A 329 -29.24 -14.51 0.86
N PRO A 330 -28.22 -14.21 0.02
CA PRO A 330 -26.94 -14.92 0.09
C PRO A 330 -26.25 -14.81 1.46
N PRO A 331 -26.14 -13.62 2.09
CA PRO A 331 -25.65 -13.51 3.47
C PRO A 331 -26.46 -14.31 4.48
N ALA A 332 -27.80 -14.30 4.36
CA ALA A 332 -28.67 -15.07 5.26
C ALA A 332 -28.47 -16.58 5.10
N MET A 333 -28.29 -17.06 3.87
CA MET A 333 -27.98 -18.48 3.60
C MET A 333 -26.61 -18.87 4.17
N LEU A 334 -25.58 -18.03 3.99
CA LEU A 334 -24.27 -18.26 4.60
C LEU A 334 -24.34 -18.25 6.14
N ALA A 335 -25.12 -17.34 6.71
CA ALA A 335 -25.36 -17.29 8.16
C ALA A 335 -26.04 -18.57 8.68
N ALA A 336 -27.03 -19.10 7.96
CA ALA A 336 -27.71 -20.34 8.33
C ALA A 336 -26.72 -21.53 8.36
N VAL A 337 -25.86 -21.64 7.36
CA VAL A 337 -24.78 -22.67 7.35
C VAL A 337 -23.82 -22.45 8.51
N SER A 338 -23.37 -21.22 8.71
CA SER A 338 -22.44 -20.89 9.79
C SER A 338 -23.01 -21.23 11.18
N LEU A 339 -24.28 -20.94 11.42
CA LEU A 339 -24.98 -21.27 12.66
C LEU A 339 -25.08 -22.79 12.85
N GLY A 340 -25.34 -23.55 11.79
CA GLY A 340 -25.32 -25.01 11.84
C GLY A 340 -23.94 -25.57 12.22
N VAL A 341 -22.86 -24.98 11.69
CA VAL A 341 -21.48 -25.33 12.05
C VAL A 341 -21.18 -24.98 13.51
N VAL A 342 -21.60 -23.79 13.96
CA VAL A 342 -21.45 -23.36 15.37
C VAL A 342 -22.15 -24.31 16.32
N LEU A 343 -23.37 -24.73 15.97
CA LEU A 343 -24.13 -25.69 16.77
C LEU A 343 -23.43 -27.05 16.81
N ASN A 344 -22.91 -27.53 15.67
CA ASN A 344 -22.15 -28.76 15.57
C ASN A 344 -20.92 -28.71 16.50
N VAL A 345 -20.13 -27.65 16.44
CA VAL A 345 -18.96 -27.44 17.32
C VAL A 345 -19.35 -27.40 18.78
N GLY A 346 -20.45 -26.69 19.09
CA GLY A 346 -20.98 -26.58 20.47
C GLY A 346 -21.42 -27.93 21.06
N LEU A 347 -22.16 -28.70 20.28
CA LEU A 347 -22.65 -30.02 20.70
C LEU A 347 -21.55 -31.07 20.82
N MET A 348 -20.53 -31.01 19.97
CA MET A 348 -19.36 -31.89 20.05
C MET A 348 -18.47 -31.59 21.28
N GLY A 349 -18.53 -30.38 21.80
CA GLY A 349 -17.87 -30.01 23.05
C GLY A 349 -16.37 -30.32 23.05
N ARG A 350 -15.94 -31.19 23.99
CA ARG A 350 -14.51 -31.57 24.14
C ARG A 350 -13.98 -32.53 23.08
N ASP A 351 -14.87 -33.16 22.29
CA ASP A 351 -14.50 -34.18 21.32
C ASP A 351 -13.98 -33.62 20.00
N ILE A 352 -14.07 -32.28 19.81
CA ILE A 352 -13.44 -31.61 18.68
C ILE A 352 -12.04 -31.14 19.10
N PRO A 353 -10.98 -31.52 18.33
CA PRO A 353 -9.62 -31.02 18.53
C PRO A 353 -9.57 -29.48 18.42
N ASP A 354 -8.68 -28.85 19.20
CA ASP A 354 -8.53 -27.39 19.22
C ASP A 354 -8.12 -26.84 17.83
N SER A 355 -7.30 -27.57 17.08
CA SER A 355 -6.94 -27.21 15.69
C SER A 355 -8.16 -27.07 14.78
N ASN A 356 -9.14 -27.97 14.92
CA ASN A 356 -10.38 -27.91 14.13
C ASN A 356 -11.28 -26.76 14.55
N ARG A 357 -11.31 -26.45 15.85
CA ARG A 357 -12.07 -25.27 16.35
C ARG A 357 -11.49 -23.97 15.81
N GLU A 358 -10.17 -23.84 15.87
CA GLU A 358 -9.46 -22.67 15.35
C GLU A 358 -9.72 -22.52 13.84
N TRP A 359 -9.61 -23.61 13.08
CA TRP A 359 -9.83 -23.62 11.65
C TRP A 359 -11.27 -23.19 11.29
N LEU A 360 -12.29 -23.76 11.98
CA LEU A 360 -13.70 -23.41 11.78
C LEU A 360 -13.99 -21.96 12.18
N GLY A 361 -13.33 -21.48 13.25
CA GLY A 361 -13.43 -20.07 13.65
C GLY A 361 -12.94 -19.11 12.55
N ARG A 362 -11.79 -19.42 11.94
CA ARG A 362 -11.25 -18.63 10.81
C ARG A 362 -12.13 -18.71 9.57
N LEU A 363 -12.68 -19.88 9.27
CA LEU A 363 -13.63 -20.03 8.16
C LEU A 363 -14.89 -19.17 8.39
N GLY A 364 -15.44 -19.20 9.61
CA GLY A 364 -16.59 -18.38 10.00
C GLY A 364 -16.29 -16.87 9.84
N ALA A 365 -15.07 -16.44 10.22
CA ALA A 365 -14.64 -15.05 10.02
C ALA A 365 -14.63 -14.65 8.53
N TRP A 366 -14.13 -15.50 7.64
CA TRP A 366 -14.17 -15.25 6.19
C TRP A 366 -15.61 -15.21 5.66
N ALA A 367 -16.47 -16.12 6.10
CA ALA A 367 -17.89 -16.11 5.72
C ALA A 367 -18.59 -14.81 6.17
N MET A 368 -18.29 -14.32 7.36
CA MET A 368 -18.81 -13.04 7.86
C MET A 368 -18.28 -11.84 7.03
N ILE A 369 -16.98 -11.82 6.70
CA ILE A 369 -16.39 -10.75 5.87
C ILE A 369 -17.08 -10.70 4.50
N TYR A 370 -17.19 -11.83 3.81
CA TYR A 370 -17.84 -11.88 2.50
C TYR A 370 -19.34 -11.58 2.57
N GLY A 371 -20.05 -12.14 3.57
CA GLY A 371 -21.47 -11.89 3.76
C GLY A 371 -21.77 -10.42 4.09
N THR A 372 -21.00 -9.82 4.99
CA THR A 372 -21.15 -8.40 5.35
C THR A 372 -20.77 -7.49 4.18
N GLY A 373 -19.66 -7.77 3.50
CA GLY A 373 -19.24 -7.03 2.31
C GLY A 373 -20.29 -7.07 1.20
N TRP A 374 -20.88 -8.25 0.94
CA TRP A 374 -21.97 -8.42 -0.01
C TRP A 374 -23.20 -7.59 0.39
N LEU A 375 -23.63 -7.71 1.65
CA LEU A 375 -24.77 -6.98 2.16
C LEU A 375 -24.60 -5.47 2.04
N LEU A 376 -23.46 -4.94 2.48
CA LEU A 376 -23.17 -3.52 2.42
C LEU A 376 -23.08 -3.02 0.97
N PHE A 377 -22.33 -3.73 0.12
CA PHE A 377 -22.15 -3.32 -1.27
C PHE A 377 -23.47 -3.22 -2.03
N PHE A 378 -24.29 -4.27 -2.01
CA PHE A 378 -25.57 -4.27 -2.73
C PHE A 378 -26.62 -3.37 -2.08
N SER A 379 -26.61 -3.21 -0.75
CA SER A 379 -27.46 -2.21 -0.09
C SER A 379 -27.15 -0.80 -0.62
N VAL A 380 -25.88 -0.43 -0.66
CA VAL A 380 -25.46 0.89 -1.15
C VAL A 380 -25.71 1.04 -2.65
N ALA A 381 -25.41 0.01 -3.44
CA ALA A 381 -25.59 0.02 -4.90
C ALA A 381 -27.04 0.17 -5.33
N PHE A 382 -27.98 -0.38 -4.59
CA PHE A 382 -29.40 -0.34 -4.94
C PHE A 382 -30.19 0.73 -4.18
N LEU A 383 -29.91 0.97 -2.88
CA LEU A 383 -30.61 1.99 -2.10
C LEU A 383 -29.98 3.38 -2.23
N GLY A 384 -28.69 3.46 -2.52
CA GLY A 384 -27.97 4.72 -2.70
C GLY A 384 -28.57 5.60 -3.81
N PRO A 385 -28.79 5.08 -5.02
CA PRO A 385 -29.45 5.84 -6.09
C PRO A 385 -30.85 6.35 -5.70
N LEU A 386 -31.63 5.54 -4.99
CA LEU A 386 -32.95 5.94 -4.48
C LEU A 386 -32.81 7.10 -3.48
N ALA A 387 -31.91 6.99 -2.53
CA ALA A 387 -31.62 8.04 -1.55
C ALA A 387 -31.16 9.34 -2.21
N LEU A 388 -30.30 9.23 -3.23
CA LEU A 388 -29.85 10.38 -4.01
C LEU A 388 -31.02 11.02 -4.78
N LYS A 389 -31.87 10.24 -5.48
CA LYS A 389 -33.02 10.78 -6.22
C LYS A 389 -34.07 11.39 -5.28
N ALA A 390 -34.45 10.71 -4.21
CA ALA A 390 -35.44 11.19 -3.26
C ALA A 390 -34.93 12.41 -2.47
N GLY A 391 -33.72 12.34 -1.94
CA GLY A 391 -33.10 13.43 -1.22
C GLY A 391 -32.84 14.64 -2.11
N TRP A 392 -32.33 14.41 -3.34
CA TRP A 392 -32.02 15.48 -4.29
C TRP A 392 -33.26 16.26 -4.74
N SER A 393 -34.42 15.59 -4.89
CA SER A 393 -35.67 16.27 -5.24
C SER A 393 -36.24 17.11 -4.11
N ALA A 394 -35.96 16.71 -2.85
CA ALA A 394 -36.45 17.40 -1.66
C ALA A 394 -35.63 18.63 -1.25
N PHE A 395 -34.36 18.72 -1.71
CA PHE A 395 -33.46 19.83 -1.34
C PHE A 395 -33.57 21.01 -2.30
N ALA A 396 -33.57 22.23 -1.74
CA ALA A 396 -33.41 23.45 -2.51
C ALA A 396 -32.03 23.48 -3.22
N ALA A 397 -31.89 24.25 -4.32
CA ALA A 397 -30.66 24.27 -5.12
C ALA A 397 -29.40 24.62 -4.31
N TRP A 398 -29.51 25.54 -3.34
CA TRP A 398 -28.40 25.91 -2.46
C TRP A 398 -27.98 24.77 -1.51
N ALA A 399 -28.96 24.00 -1.01
CA ALA A 399 -28.69 22.84 -0.15
C ALA A 399 -28.01 21.72 -0.92
N LYS A 400 -28.36 21.51 -2.19
CA LYS A 400 -27.68 20.57 -3.10
C LYS A 400 -26.21 20.93 -3.25
N ALA A 401 -25.93 22.20 -3.53
CA ALA A 401 -24.56 22.69 -3.65
C ALA A 401 -23.79 22.49 -2.33
N THR A 402 -24.41 22.81 -1.19
CA THR A 402 -23.80 22.67 0.13
C THR A 402 -23.49 21.21 0.48
N VAL A 403 -24.40 20.28 0.20
CA VAL A 403 -24.17 18.84 0.43
C VAL A 403 -23.04 18.31 -0.46
N THR A 404 -23.02 18.73 -1.74
CA THR A 404 -21.94 18.34 -2.66
C THR A 404 -20.60 18.90 -2.21
N LEU A 405 -20.55 20.19 -1.85
CA LEU A 405 -19.35 20.84 -1.34
C LEU A 405 -18.90 20.22 -0.01
N ALA A 406 -19.82 19.87 0.90
CA ALA A 406 -19.52 19.20 2.14
C ALA A 406 -18.95 17.79 1.90
N TRP A 407 -19.49 17.04 0.94
CA TRP A 407 -18.97 15.74 0.57
C TRP A 407 -17.56 15.82 -0.03
N VAL A 408 -17.34 16.76 -0.96
CA VAL A 408 -16.02 17.05 -1.52
C VAL A 408 -15.08 17.58 -0.43
N GLY A 409 -15.53 18.50 0.41
CA GLY A 409 -14.77 19.08 1.51
C GLY A 409 -14.37 18.03 2.56
N ALA A 410 -15.27 17.12 2.93
CA ALA A 410 -14.98 16.02 3.84
C ALA A 410 -13.94 15.07 3.23
N THR A 411 -14.00 14.82 1.93
CA THR A 411 -13.03 14.00 1.21
C THR A 411 -11.65 14.66 1.20
N ILE A 412 -11.56 15.92 0.80
CA ILE A 412 -10.31 16.70 0.80
C ILE A 412 -9.80 16.87 2.23
N GLY A 413 -10.68 17.22 3.17
CA GLY A 413 -10.34 17.38 4.58
C GLY A 413 -9.79 16.10 5.22
N SER A 414 -10.33 14.93 4.86
CA SER A 414 -9.81 13.65 5.34
C SER A 414 -8.44 13.31 4.75
N LEU A 415 -8.18 13.65 3.49
CA LEU A 415 -6.84 13.53 2.89
C LEU A 415 -5.82 14.47 3.55
N MET A 416 -6.22 15.70 3.86
CA MET A 416 -5.37 16.69 4.55
C MET A 416 -5.14 16.32 6.02
N ALA A 417 -6.19 15.89 6.73
CA ALA A 417 -6.09 15.46 8.12
C ALA A 417 -5.19 14.21 8.28
N ALA A 418 -5.21 13.32 7.30
CA ALA A 418 -4.32 12.16 7.28
C ALA A 418 -2.84 12.53 7.17
N LYS A 419 -2.52 13.67 6.54
CA LYS A 419 -1.15 14.23 6.52
C LYS A 419 -0.79 14.90 7.83
N GLY A 420 -1.72 15.66 8.44
CA GLY A 420 -1.48 16.44 9.66
C GLY A 420 -1.43 15.60 10.95
N ALA A 421 -2.16 14.48 11.00
CA ALA A 421 -2.20 13.61 12.19
C ALA A 421 -0.86 12.89 12.48
N LYS A 422 0.12 13.00 11.60
CA LYS A 422 1.43 12.35 11.72
C LYS A 422 2.52 13.24 12.32
N THR A 423 2.29 14.55 12.36
CA THR A 423 3.31 15.51 12.77
C THR A 423 3.13 16.03 14.19
N SER A 424 1.98 15.82 14.81
CA SER A 424 1.73 16.26 16.17
C SER A 424 1.24 15.09 17.03
N GLY A 425 2.07 14.64 17.94
CA GLY A 425 1.71 13.70 19.02
C GLY A 425 0.72 14.29 20.01
N GLU A 426 -0.11 15.25 19.63
CA GLU A 426 -0.93 16.03 20.53
C GLU A 426 -2.38 15.57 20.68
N GLN A 427 -2.82 15.62 21.91
CA GLN A 427 -4.12 15.24 22.45
C GLN A 427 -5.31 16.13 21.99
N ASN A 428 -5.14 17.09 21.12
CA ASN A 428 -6.22 17.98 20.62
C ASN A 428 -7.01 17.40 19.42
N GLY A 429 -6.85 16.11 19.14
CA GLY A 429 -7.32 15.46 17.93
C GLY A 429 -8.74 14.88 17.94
N GLY A 430 -9.61 15.12 18.87
CA GLY A 430 -10.90 14.42 18.96
C GLY A 430 -11.77 14.56 17.70
N THR A 431 -11.95 15.74 17.17
CA THR A 431 -12.81 16.00 16.01
C THR A 431 -12.11 15.75 14.68
N MET A 432 -10.86 16.20 14.56
CA MET A 432 -10.04 16.02 13.33
C MET A 432 -9.77 14.53 13.07
N ASN A 433 -9.48 13.77 14.10
CA ASN A 433 -9.26 12.32 14.00
C ASN A 433 -10.55 11.58 13.61
N ARG A 434 -11.72 11.99 14.13
CA ARG A 434 -13.02 11.42 13.73
C ARG A 434 -13.34 11.72 12.26
N VAL A 435 -13.05 12.91 11.77
CA VAL A 435 -13.22 13.28 10.36
C VAL A 435 -12.29 12.47 9.46
N ALA A 436 -11.02 12.30 9.87
CA ALA A 436 -10.06 11.50 9.11
C ALA A 436 -10.49 10.03 8.98
N VAL A 437 -11.13 9.47 10.01
CA VAL A 437 -11.62 8.08 10.00
C VAL A 437 -12.96 7.94 9.27
N ALA A 438 -13.89 8.88 9.45
CA ALA A 438 -15.23 8.78 8.88
C ALA A 438 -15.32 9.24 7.40
N GLY A 439 -14.52 10.23 7.01
CA GLY A 439 -14.56 10.83 5.67
C GLY A 439 -14.42 9.84 4.53
N PRO A 440 -13.45 8.91 4.55
CA PRO A 440 -13.31 7.88 3.52
C PRO A 440 -14.53 6.97 3.36
N TRP A 441 -15.19 6.62 4.45
CA TRP A 441 -16.42 5.82 4.40
C TRP A 441 -17.58 6.59 3.78
N VAL A 442 -17.73 7.87 4.14
CA VAL A 442 -18.73 8.76 3.51
C VAL A 442 -18.45 8.90 2.02
N PHE A 443 -17.17 9.04 1.64
CA PHE A 443 -16.77 9.06 0.23
C PHE A 443 -17.14 7.75 -0.48
N LEU A 444 -16.78 6.59 0.08
CA LEU A 444 -17.05 5.28 -0.52
C LEU A 444 -18.56 5.07 -0.75
N LEU A 445 -19.37 5.38 0.27
CA LEU A 445 -20.82 5.26 0.16
C LEU A 445 -21.40 6.16 -0.94
N GLY A 446 -20.95 7.41 -1.00
CA GLY A 446 -21.34 8.35 -2.05
C GLY A 446 -20.88 7.91 -3.43
N PHE A 447 -19.64 7.43 -3.54
CA PHE A 447 -19.04 7.00 -4.80
C PHE A 447 -19.77 5.79 -5.41
N VAL A 448 -20.02 4.74 -4.62
CA VAL A 448 -20.78 3.55 -5.07
C VAL A 448 -22.23 3.93 -5.41
N SER A 449 -22.85 4.84 -4.63
CA SER A 449 -24.20 5.32 -4.89
C SER A 449 -24.30 6.10 -6.21
N LEU A 450 -23.29 6.93 -6.51
CA LEU A 450 -23.22 7.68 -7.78
C LEU A 450 -23.03 6.75 -8.98
N ILE A 451 -22.16 5.74 -8.85
CA ILE A 451 -21.99 4.72 -9.90
C ILE A 451 -23.30 3.94 -10.08
N GLY A 452 -23.96 3.54 -8.99
CA GLY A 452 -25.26 2.89 -9.02
C GLY A 452 -26.32 3.73 -9.71
N LEU A 453 -26.33 5.04 -9.47
CA LEU A 453 -27.22 5.98 -10.16
C LEU A 453 -26.88 6.08 -11.66
N GLY A 454 -25.61 6.21 -12.02
CA GLY A 454 -25.16 6.21 -13.41
C GLY A 454 -25.57 4.93 -14.15
N VAL A 455 -25.33 3.77 -13.52
CA VAL A 455 -25.78 2.47 -14.06
C VAL A 455 -27.30 2.43 -14.21
N HIS A 456 -28.05 2.97 -13.25
CA HIS A 456 -29.50 3.04 -13.31
C HIS A 456 -29.96 3.88 -14.51
N GLU A 457 -29.43 5.10 -14.67
CA GLU A 457 -29.79 5.99 -15.79
C GLU A 457 -29.38 5.43 -17.15
N LEU A 458 -28.20 4.81 -17.25
CA LEU A 458 -27.72 4.21 -18.50
C LEU A 458 -28.55 2.98 -18.94
N THR A 459 -29.10 2.25 -17.99
CA THR A 459 -29.90 1.05 -18.26
C THR A 459 -31.39 1.35 -18.46
N LEU A 460 -31.82 2.56 -18.05
CA LEU A 460 -33.19 3.03 -18.37
C LEU A 460 -33.31 3.25 -19.88
N GLY A 461 -34.22 2.47 -20.51
CA GLY A 461 -34.61 2.73 -21.88
C GLY A 461 -35.50 3.99 -21.98
N PRO A 462 -35.69 4.60 -23.17
CA PRO A 462 -36.63 5.70 -23.34
C PRO A 462 -38.03 5.21 -22.94
N VAL A 463 -38.61 5.86 -21.93
CA VAL A 463 -39.99 5.62 -21.50
C VAL A 463 -40.89 6.00 -22.68
N LYS A 464 -41.45 5.01 -23.40
CA LYS A 464 -42.57 5.29 -24.28
C LYS A 464 -43.74 5.74 -23.40
N ALA A 465 -44.10 7.01 -23.51
CA ALA A 465 -45.32 7.52 -22.88
C ALA A 465 -46.44 6.58 -23.30
N ALA A 466 -47.15 6.02 -22.31
CA ALA A 466 -48.32 5.23 -22.60
C ALA A 466 -49.27 6.08 -23.44
N PRO A 467 -49.90 5.53 -24.50
CA PRO A 467 -50.89 6.27 -25.25
C PRO A 467 -52.01 6.72 -24.27
N PRO A 468 -52.60 7.90 -24.48
CA PRO A 468 -53.66 8.39 -23.62
C PRO A 468 -54.79 7.32 -23.63
N ALA A 469 -55.14 6.85 -22.43
CA ALA A 469 -56.11 5.80 -22.24
C ALA A 469 -57.43 6.21 -22.85
N ALA A 470 -57.84 5.52 -23.91
CA ALA A 470 -59.24 5.51 -24.35
C ALA A 470 -60.08 4.89 -23.24
N SER A 471 -61.16 5.55 -22.93
CA SER A 471 -62.11 5.23 -21.89
C SER A 471 -62.47 3.73 -21.83
N ALA A 472 -62.16 3.05 -20.74
CA ALA A 472 -62.74 1.78 -20.37
C ALA A 472 -62.73 1.65 -18.82
N SER A 473 -63.91 1.45 -18.31
CA SER A 473 -64.23 1.14 -16.92
C SER A 473 -63.71 -0.23 -16.55
N ALA A 474 -62.76 -0.29 -15.64
CA ALA A 474 -62.43 -1.53 -14.92
C ALA A 474 -61.50 -1.25 -13.74
N SER A 475 -61.72 -1.94 -12.65
CA SER A 475 -60.89 -1.96 -11.43
C SER A 475 -59.49 -2.40 -11.76
N ALA A 476 -58.52 -1.67 -11.21
CA ALA A 476 -57.13 -1.83 -11.55
C ALA A 476 -56.32 -2.50 -10.50
N THR A 477 -55.75 -3.57 -10.84
CA THR A 477 -54.70 -4.28 -10.13
C THR A 477 -53.40 -4.22 -10.94
N ALA A 478 -52.30 -3.85 -10.31
CA ALA A 478 -50.98 -3.99 -10.94
C ALA A 478 -50.66 -5.50 -11.04
N GLN A 479 -50.69 -6.04 -12.22
CA GLN A 479 -50.26 -7.41 -12.47
C GLN A 479 -48.98 -7.42 -13.31
N LEU A 480 -48.03 -8.25 -12.88
CA LEU A 480 -46.89 -8.57 -13.68
C LEU A 480 -47.30 -9.50 -14.82
N THR A 481 -47.35 -9.00 -16.02
CA THR A 481 -47.55 -9.84 -17.21
C THR A 481 -46.22 -10.20 -17.85
N GLN A 482 -46.14 -11.23 -18.65
CA GLN A 482 -44.92 -11.66 -19.36
C GLN A 482 -44.29 -10.58 -20.24
N SER A 483 -44.97 -9.45 -20.44
CA SER A 483 -44.54 -8.33 -21.29
C SER A 483 -44.23 -7.02 -20.53
N GLY A 484 -44.26 -7.00 -19.19
CA GLY A 484 -44.00 -5.81 -18.40
C GLY A 484 -45.13 -5.40 -17.46
N TRP A 485 -44.89 -4.39 -16.62
CA TRP A 485 -45.88 -3.82 -15.71
C TRP A 485 -46.94 -3.06 -16.48
N THR A 486 -48.19 -3.52 -16.48
CA THR A 486 -49.33 -2.72 -16.84
C THR A 486 -49.87 -2.04 -15.59
N MET A 487 -49.83 -0.72 -15.51
CA MET A 487 -50.57 0.04 -14.52
C MET A 487 -52.04 0.06 -14.94
N THR A 488 -52.81 -0.64 -14.19
CA THR A 488 -54.25 -0.57 -14.30
C THR A 488 -54.78 0.52 -13.36
N ALA A 489 -55.64 1.41 -13.78
CA ALA A 489 -56.14 2.53 -12.96
C ALA A 489 -57.00 2.02 -11.79
N ILE A 490 -56.78 2.47 -10.59
CA ILE A 490 -57.63 2.21 -9.41
C ILE A 490 -58.73 3.29 -9.43
N PHE A 491 -60.00 2.90 -9.42
CA PHE A 491 -61.11 3.77 -9.22
C PHE A 491 -61.49 3.79 -7.75
N ASP A 492 -61.82 4.97 -7.23
CA ASP A 492 -62.36 5.13 -5.89
C ASP A 492 -63.76 4.54 -5.80
N SER A 493 -64.29 4.44 -4.56
CA SER A 493 -65.61 3.92 -4.30
C SER A 493 -66.76 4.71 -4.95
N GLN A 494 -66.46 5.82 -5.64
CA GLN A 494 -67.40 6.67 -6.37
C GLN A 494 -67.20 6.66 -7.90
N GLY A 495 -66.32 5.79 -8.41
CA GLY A 495 -66.05 5.64 -9.83
C GLY A 495 -65.16 6.67 -10.47
N GLY A 496 -64.53 7.51 -9.70
CA GLY A 496 -63.51 8.46 -10.15
C GLY A 496 -62.12 7.86 -10.18
N PRO A 497 -61.22 8.31 -11.08
CA PRO A 497 -59.85 7.83 -11.09
C PRO A 497 -59.13 8.20 -9.76
N ALA A 498 -58.90 7.22 -8.91
CA ALA A 498 -58.12 7.43 -7.69
C ALA A 498 -56.68 7.88 -8.09
N LYS A 499 -56.30 9.08 -7.73
CA LYS A 499 -54.93 9.52 -7.83
C LYS A 499 -54.09 8.75 -6.80
N VAL A 500 -53.67 7.57 -7.17
CA VAL A 500 -52.63 6.88 -6.36
C VAL A 500 -51.36 7.68 -6.52
N ALA A 501 -50.95 8.34 -5.45
CA ALA A 501 -49.68 9.01 -5.40
C ALA A 501 -48.56 7.93 -5.43
N VAL A 502 -47.96 7.71 -6.59
CA VAL A 502 -46.84 6.79 -6.76
C VAL A 502 -45.69 7.38 -5.96
N THR A 503 -45.31 6.73 -4.86
CA THR A 503 -44.19 7.19 -4.05
C THR A 503 -42.88 7.13 -4.84
N PRO A 504 -41.88 7.95 -4.54
CA PRO A 504 -40.53 7.84 -5.15
C PRO A 504 -39.96 6.43 -5.01
N TRP A 505 -40.27 5.73 -3.94
CA TRP A 505 -39.95 4.32 -3.69
C TRP A 505 -40.55 3.39 -4.73
N ASP A 506 -41.85 3.43 -4.93
CA ASP A 506 -42.54 2.55 -5.88
C ASP A 506 -42.11 2.83 -7.31
N ARG A 507 -41.91 4.10 -7.65
CA ARG A 507 -41.41 4.52 -8.95
C ARG A 507 -40.00 3.95 -9.22
N TYR A 508 -39.09 4.10 -8.28
CA TYR A 508 -37.72 3.61 -8.43
C TYR A 508 -37.64 2.09 -8.63
N TRP A 509 -38.38 1.33 -7.82
CA TRP A 509 -38.39 -0.12 -7.93
C TRP A 509 -39.18 -0.60 -9.15
N GLY A 510 -40.18 0.12 -9.57
CA GLY A 510 -40.88 -0.10 -10.83
C GLY A 510 -39.94 0.11 -12.02
N GLU A 511 -39.16 1.20 -12.03
CA GLU A 511 -38.12 1.47 -13.02
C GLU A 511 -37.08 0.36 -13.04
N MET A 512 -36.61 -0.08 -11.88
CA MET A 512 -35.66 -1.19 -11.75
C MET A 512 -36.18 -2.52 -12.29
N ALA A 513 -37.48 -2.77 -12.19
CA ALA A 513 -38.11 -4.03 -12.62
C ALA A 513 -38.46 -4.08 -14.11
N VAL A 514 -38.69 -2.92 -14.74
CA VAL A 514 -39.36 -2.86 -16.06
C VAL A 514 -38.40 -2.49 -17.20
N GLN A 515 -37.31 -1.77 -16.90
CA GLN A 515 -36.60 -1.10 -17.98
C GLN A 515 -35.20 -1.57 -18.17
N ILE A 516 -35.05 -2.37 -19.20
CA ILE A 516 -33.78 -2.59 -19.83
C ILE A 516 -33.89 -2.17 -21.28
N ARG A 517 -32.98 -1.27 -21.67
CA ARG A 517 -32.81 -0.83 -23.04
C ARG A 517 -32.69 -2.03 -23.95
N SER A 518 -33.49 -2.12 -24.98
CA SER A 518 -33.25 -3.03 -26.09
C SER A 518 -31.85 -2.79 -26.61
N SER A 519 -31.11 -3.83 -27.03
CA SER A 519 -29.70 -3.83 -27.43
C SER A 519 -29.17 -2.50 -27.97
N LEU A 520 -28.02 -2.08 -27.46
CA LEU A 520 -27.30 -0.87 -27.91
C LEU A 520 -26.66 -1.07 -29.30
N LEU A 521 -26.31 -2.31 -29.63
CA LEU A 521 -25.47 -2.64 -30.79
C LEU A 521 -26.26 -3.30 -31.94
N TRP A 522 -27.43 -3.87 -31.65
CA TRP A 522 -28.20 -4.64 -32.66
C TRP A 522 -29.65 -4.26 -32.64
N LYS A 523 -30.17 -3.71 -33.77
CA LYS A 523 -31.61 -3.64 -33.99
C LYS A 523 -32.08 -5.03 -34.42
N ASN A 524 -32.79 -5.71 -33.55
CA ASN A 524 -33.33 -7.03 -33.84
C ASN A 524 -34.48 -6.92 -34.85
N PRO A 525 -34.39 -7.53 -36.04
CA PRO A 525 -35.48 -7.52 -37.02
C PRO A 525 -36.75 -8.32 -36.55
N TYR A 526 -36.64 -9.07 -35.46
CA TYR A 526 -37.73 -9.88 -34.89
C TYR A 526 -38.53 -9.18 -33.77
N ASP A 527 -38.30 -7.91 -33.52
CA ASP A 527 -39.01 -7.13 -32.47
C ASP A 527 -40.55 -7.00 -32.75
N GLN A 528 -40.98 -7.37 -33.96
CA GLN A 528 -42.40 -7.42 -34.35
C GLN A 528 -43.13 -8.72 -33.94
N ALA A 529 -42.39 -9.74 -33.48
CA ALA A 529 -42.93 -11.07 -33.19
C ALA A 529 -43.18 -11.36 -31.69
N GLY A 530 -43.06 -10.37 -30.80
CA GLY A 530 -43.43 -10.54 -29.40
C GLY A 530 -42.56 -11.50 -28.58
N ILE A 531 -41.34 -11.85 -29.05
CA ILE A 531 -40.41 -12.75 -28.35
C ILE A 531 -39.46 -11.90 -27.47
N SER A 532 -39.64 -11.99 -26.17
CA SER A 532 -39.01 -11.19 -25.13
C SER A 532 -37.54 -11.49 -24.82
N ILE A 533 -36.71 -11.79 -25.80
CA ILE A 533 -35.28 -12.10 -25.62
C ILE A 533 -34.41 -10.82 -25.61
N SER A 534 -34.92 -9.70 -26.11
CA SER A 534 -34.16 -8.49 -26.37
C SER A 534 -33.63 -7.72 -25.14
N TRP A 535 -34.27 -7.85 -24.01
CA TRP A 535 -33.87 -7.10 -22.79
C TRP A 535 -32.62 -7.65 -22.07
N TYR A 536 -32.37 -8.96 -22.13
CA TYR A 536 -31.13 -9.56 -21.62
C TYR A 536 -29.90 -9.08 -22.40
N GLN A 537 -30.07 -8.90 -23.71
CA GLN A 537 -29.00 -8.53 -24.59
C GLN A 537 -28.42 -7.16 -24.21
N GLY A 538 -29.26 -6.15 -24.02
CA GLY A 538 -28.81 -4.82 -23.67
C GLY A 538 -28.07 -4.77 -22.33
N LEU A 539 -28.56 -5.47 -21.30
CA LEU A 539 -27.90 -5.55 -20.01
C LEU A 539 -26.57 -6.31 -20.10
N LEU A 540 -26.58 -7.44 -20.80
CA LEU A 540 -25.38 -8.25 -21.00
C LEU A 540 -24.33 -7.48 -21.80
N GLU A 541 -24.73 -6.76 -22.87
CA GLU A 541 -23.84 -5.91 -23.66
C GLU A 541 -23.17 -4.84 -22.80
N VAL A 542 -23.92 -4.09 -21.99
CA VAL A 542 -23.37 -3.06 -21.11
C VAL A 542 -22.47 -3.69 -20.04
N MET A 543 -22.86 -4.84 -19.49
CA MET A 543 -22.05 -5.56 -18.52
C MET A 543 -20.74 -6.06 -19.15
N LEU A 544 -20.81 -6.70 -20.33
CA LEU A 544 -19.62 -7.16 -21.04
C LEU A 544 -18.72 -6.00 -21.47
N LEU A 545 -19.30 -4.87 -21.88
CA LEU A 545 -18.54 -3.66 -22.17
C LEU A 545 -17.82 -3.13 -20.92
N ALA A 546 -18.50 -3.06 -19.78
CA ALA A 546 -17.87 -2.64 -18.52
C ALA A 546 -16.75 -3.59 -18.10
N VAL A 547 -16.96 -4.90 -18.22
CA VAL A 547 -15.91 -5.91 -17.97
C VAL A 547 -14.75 -5.74 -18.96
N ALA A 548 -15.04 -5.57 -20.25
CA ALA A 548 -14.01 -5.37 -21.27
C ALA A 548 -13.19 -4.10 -21.02
N ILE A 549 -13.84 -2.98 -20.69
CA ILE A 549 -13.15 -1.74 -20.30
C ILE A 549 -12.27 -2.00 -19.09
N THR A 550 -12.77 -2.64 -18.04
CA THR A 550 -12.00 -2.95 -16.84
C THR A 550 -10.78 -3.79 -17.16
N LEU A 551 -10.93 -4.85 -17.95
CA LEU A 551 -9.83 -5.74 -18.31
C LEU A 551 -8.79 -5.06 -19.21
N VAL A 552 -9.24 -4.30 -20.21
CA VAL A 552 -8.35 -3.55 -21.11
C VAL A 552 -7.58 -2.48 -20.34
N MET A 553 -8.26 -1.72 -19.48
CA MET A 553 -7.61 -0.71 -18.65
C MET A 553 -6.65 -1.34 -17.64
N ALA A 554 -7.04 -2.41 -16.97
CA ALA A 554 -6.17 -3.14 -16.04
C ALA A 554 -4.91 -3.72 -16.69
N TRP A 555 -4.97 -4.03 -17.99
CA TRP A 555 -3.84 -4.51 -18.78
C TRP A 555 -2.99 -3.38 -19.35
N ARG A 556 -3.60 -2.27 -19.79
CA ARG A 556 -2.89 -1.18 -20.49
C ARG A 556 -2.43 -0.06 -19.56
N VAL A 557 -3.13 0.16 -18.47
CA VAL A 557 -2.77 1.18 -17.48
C VAL A 557 -1.85 0.52 -16.45
N ASP A 558 -0.54 0.64 -16.69
CA ASP A 558 0.47 0.14 -15.77
C ASP A 558 0.40 0.91 -14.43
N ILE A 559 0.38 0.17 -13.33
CA ILE A 559 0.20 0.75 -11.99
C ILE A 559 1.36 1.63 -11.55
N ASN A 560 2.58 1.38 -12.06
CA ASN A 560 3.76 2.18 -11.77
C ASN A 560 3.84 3.40 -12.71
N GLU A 561 3.67 3.17 -14.02
CA GLU A 561 3.85 4.20 -15.06
C GLU A 561 2.79 5.29 -14.99
N PHE A 562 1.53 4.91 -14.68
CA PHE A 562 0.42 5.86 -14.54
C PHE A 562 0.18 6.21 -13.06
N SER A 563 1.28 6.55 -12.35
CA SER A 563 1.30 7.13 -11.01
C SER A 563 2.06 8.46 -11.01
N LEU A 564 2.08 9.14 -9.88
CA LEU A 564 2.91 10.35 -9.72
C LEU A 564 4.41 10.04 -9.59
N GLN A 565 4.80 8.77 -9.46
CA GLN A 565 6.19 8.34 -9.27
C GLN A 565 7.10 8.80 -10.41
N HIS A 566 6.67 8.63 -11.68
CA HIS A 566 7.46 9.07 -12.83
C HIS A 566 7.71 10.58 -12.86
N PHE A 567 6.68 11.37 -12.55
CA PHE A 567 6.83 12.81 -12.44
C PHE A 567 7.86 13.15 -11.36
N TYR A 568 7.71 12.55 -10.19
CA TYR A 568 8.60 12.77 -9.05
C TYR A 568 10.04 12.37 -9.34
N LYS A 569 10.25 11.15 -9.86
CA LYS A 569 11.56 10.67 -10.29
C LYS A 569 12.25 11.63 -11.27
N ASN A 570 11.52 12.06 -12.31
CA ASN A 570 12.10 12.94 -13.33
C ASN A 570 12.47 14.32 -12.75
N ARG A 571 11.72 14.82 -11.76
CA ARG A 571 12.06 16.07 -11.07
C ARG A 571 13.31 15.91 -10.19
N LEU A 572 13.42 14.79 -9.47
CA LEU A 572 14.62 14.47 -8.69
C LEU A 572 15.84 14.25 -9.57
N ALA A 573 15.71 13.47 -10.65
CA ALA A 573 16.80 13.23 -11.58
C ALA A 573 17.29 14.55 -12.20
N ARG A 574 16.41 15.41 -12.66
CA ARG A 574 16.74 16.74 -13.21
C ARG A 574 17.48 17.62 -12.21
N CYS A 575 17.02 17.66 -10.95
CA CYS A 575 17.60 18.49 -9.92
C CYS A 575 18.94 17.91 -9.42
N TYR A 576 18.91 16.72 -8.85
CA TYR A 576 20.05 16.15 -8.13
C TYR A 576 21.05 15.42 -9.06
N LEU A 577 20.57 14.48 -9.86
CA LEU A 577 21.45 13.71 -10.75
C LEU A 577 21.97 14.55 -11.92
N GLY A 578 21.14 15.47 -12.45
CA GLY A 578 21.57 16.43 -13.44
C GLY A 578 22.64 17.40 -12.96
N ALA A 579 22.62 17.76 -11.66
CA ALA A 579 23.66 18.58 -11.04
C ALA A 579 25.04 17.89 -10.99
N SER A 580 25.08 16.55 -10.98
CA SER A 580 26.34 15.80 -10.97
C SER A 580 27.03 15.69 -12.35
N ARG A 581 26.43 16.29 -13.41
CA ARG A 581 26.99 16.29 -14.77
C ARG A 581 27.53 17.67 -15.16
N LYS A 582 28.58 17.67 -15.98
CA LYS A 582 29.05 18.89 -16.62
C LYS A 582 27.97 19.44 -17.55
N ARG A 583 27.82 20.76 -17.59
CA ARG A 583 26.80 21.41 -18.43
C ARG A 583 26.98 21.11 -19.91
N GLU A 584 28.25 20.90 -20.33
CA GLU A 584 28.65 20.58 -21.69
C GLU A 584 28.16 19.19 -22.14
N ASP A 585 28.09 18.24 -21.19
CA ASP A 585 27.69 16.86 -21.43
C ASP A 585 26.16 16.64 -21.33
N ARG A 586 25.40 17.69 -20.91
CA ARG A 586 23.95 17.60 -20.82
C ARG A 586 23.30 18.09 -22.11
N HIS A 587 22.49 17.21 -22.67
CA HIS A 587 21.66 17.47 -23.84
C HIS A 587 20.19 17.51 -23.47
N ALA A 588 19.86 18.32 -22.46
CA ALA A 588 18.50 18.43 -21.96
C ALA A 588 17.55 18.99 -23.04
N ASN A 589 16.37 18.41 -23.13
CA ASN A 589 15.32 18.89 -24.02
C ASN A 589 14.97 20.34 -23.67
N PRO A 590 15.01 21.31 -24.61
CA PRO A 590 14.80 22.73 -24.32
C PRO A 590 13.43 23.06 -23.72
N PHE A 591 12.40 22.24 -23.97
CA PHE A 591 11.05 22.44 -23.46
C PHE A 591 10.87 21.89 -22.04
N THR A 592 11.38 20.67 -21.77
CA THR A 592 11.20 19.99 -20.49
C THR A 592 12.37 20.20 -19.53
N ASN A 593 13.51 20.62 -20.05
CA ASN A 593 14.80 20.71 -19.35
C ASN A 593 15.23 19.40 -18.68
N PHE A 594 14.75 18.27 -19.20
CA PHE A 594 15.08 16.92 -18.77
C PHE A 594 16.02 16.26 -19.78
N ASP A 595 17.06 15.60 -19.26
CA ASP A 595 17.97 14.76 -20.03
C ASP A 595 17.87 13.34 -19.46
N GLN A 596 17.57 12.36 -20.27
CA GLN A 596 17.47 10.95 -19.85
C GLN A 596 18.78 10.42 -19.29
N ASN A 597 19.92 10.94 -19.76
CA ASN A 597 21.25 10.53 -19.32
C ASN A 597 21.66 11.14 -17.96
N ASP A 598 20.80 11.98 -17.37
CA ASP A 598 21.00 12.43 -15.98
C ASP A 598 20.89 11.25 -15.00
N ASP A 599 20.04 10.27 -15.30
CA ASP A 599 19.87 9.04 -14.53
C ASP A 599 20.74 7.90 -15.09
N PHE A 600 21.09 6.93 -14.28
CA PHE A 600 21.89 5.77 -14.67
C PHE A 600 21.58 4.55 -13.79
N PRO A 601 21.87 3.32 -14.25
CA PRO A 601 21.65 2.11 -13.46
C PRO A 601 22.45 2.10 -12.16
N LEU A 602 21.81 1.72 -11.04
CA LEU A 602 22.46 1.70 -9.71
C LEU A 602 23.67 0.77 -9.66
N ASN A 603 23.62 -0.36 -10.36
CA ASN A 603 24.72 -1.32 -10.43
C ASN A 603 25.97 -0.79 -11.14
N HIS A 604 25.92 0.36 -11.85
CA HIS A 604 27.11 1.00 -12.39
C HIS A 604 28.04 1.55 -11.31
N LEU A 605 27.54 1.71 -10.08
CA LEU A 605 28.37 2.02 -8.92
C LEU A 605 29.14 0.80 -8.41
N ASP A 606 28.85 -0.44 -8.85
CA ASP A 606 29.69 -1.63 -8.59
C ASP A 606 30.88 -1.66 -9.55
N ASP A 607 31.62 -0.55 -9.62
CA ASP A 607 32.83 -0.39 -10.42
C ASP A 607 34.06 -0.59 -9.52
N PRO A 608 35.04 -1.44 -9.92
CA PRO A 608 36.31 -1.59 -9.18
C PRO A 608 37.06 -0.28 -8.94
N ASN A 609 36.87 0.71 -9.82
CA ASN A 609 37.51 2.02 -9.70
C ASN A 609 36.70 3.03 -8.88
N PHE A 610 35.50 2.66 -8.45
CA PHE A 610 34.70 3.57 -7.65
C PHE A 610 35.43 3.90 -6.34
N SER A 611 35.41 5.17 -5.95
CA SER A 611 36.11 5.67 -4.76
C SER A 611 35.19 6.29 -3.73
N GLY A 612 33.87 6.07 -3.87
CA GLY A 612 32.87 6.58 -2.92
C GLY A 612 32.57 5.63 -1.75
N PRO A 613 31.74 6.06 -0.82
CA PRO A 613 31.16 5.18 0.18
C PRO A 613 30.19 4.21 -0.49
N PHE A 614 30.00 3.04 0.12
CA PHE A 614 29.04 2.06 -0.35
C PHE A 614 27.60 2.56 -0.06
N PRO A 615 26.78 2.87 -1.07
CA PRO A 615 25.47 3.45 -0.84
C PRO A 615 24.44 2.38 -0.46
N ILE A 616 23.64 2.69 0.57
CA ILE A 616 22.46 1.95 0.98
C ILE A 616 21.28 2.92 0.87
N ILE A 617 20.41 2.69 -0.11
CA ILE A 617 19.20 3.49 -0.30
C ILE A 617 18.06 2.71 0.35
N ASN A 618 17.54 3.23 1.46
CA ASN A 618 16.50 2.56 2.24
C ASN A 618 15.11 2.87 1.70
N ALA A 619 14.28 1.85 1.60
CA ALA A 619 12.87 1.92 1.28
C ALA A 619 12.08 1.05 2.26
N THR A 620 10.78 1.24 2.32
CA THR A 620 9.88 0.41 3.12
C THR A 620 9.18 -0.62 2.24
N LEU A 621 9.31 -1.88 2.62
CA LEU A 621 8.45 -2.97 2.15
C LEU A 621 7.14 -2.92 2.91
N ASN A 622 6.02 -2.62 2.24
CA ASN A 622 4.71 -2.53 2.87
C ASN A 622 4.09 -3.91 3.07
N LEU A 623 3.73 -4.23 4.33
CA LEU A 623 3.28 -5.54 4.80
C LEU A 623 1.97 -5.41 5.59
N SER A 624 0.97 -4.76 5.00
CA SER A 624 -0.33 -4.52 5.66
C SER A 624 -1.10 -5.82 5.94
N SER A 625 -0.79 -6.91 5.21
CA SER A 625 -1.42 -8.22 5.33
C SER A 625 -0.37 -9.32 5.09
N GLY A 626 0.36 -9.70 6.12
CA GLY A 626 1.37 -10.74 6.03
C GLY A 626 1.12 -11.88 7.01
N ARG A 627 1.71 -13.06 6.78
CA ARG A 627 1.65 -14.20 7.70
C ARG A 627 2.62 -14.07 8.87
N ASN A 628 3.63 -13.23 8.71
CA ASN A 628 4.64 -13.04 9.74
C ASN A 628 4.09 -12.10 10.83
N LEU A 629 3.75 -12.66 11.98
CA LEU A 629 3.22 -11.90 13.11
C LEU A 629 4.20 -10.83 13.61
N ALA A 630 5.51 -11.06 13.47
CA ALA A 630 6.52 -10.08 13.85
C ALA A 630 6.45 -8.77 13.04
N TRP A 631 5.85 -8.82 11.86
CA TRP A 631 5.68 -7.66 10.98
C TRP A 631 4.28 -7.03 11.05
N GLN A 632 3.32 -7.68 11.72
CA GLN A 632 1.93 -7.19 11.74
C GLN A 632 1.78 -5.83 12.44
N GLU A 633 2.57 -5.57 13.48
CA GLU A 633 2.53 -4.26 14.15
C GLU A 633 3.27 -3.19 13.33
N SER A 634 4.45 -3.51 12.81
CA SER A 634 5.23 -2.57 11.99
C SER A 634 4.60 -2.33 10.62
N LYS A 635 3.78 -3.28 10.12
CA LYS A 635 3.21 -3.28 8.76
C LYS A 635 4.23 -2.94 7.67
N GLY A 636 5.51 -3.05 7.98
CA GLY A 636 6.63 -2.73 7.11
C GLY A 636 7.91 -3.44 7.53
N ALA A 637 8.82 -3.58 6.58
CA ALA A 637 10.17 -4.09 6.80
C ALA A 637 11.18 -3.26 6.01
N SER A 638 12.46 -3.30 6.42
CA SER A 638 13.55 -2.69 5.67
C SER A 638 13.66 -3.34 4.30
N PHE A 639 13.66 -2.53 3.25
CA PHE A 639 14.04 -2.90 1.90
C PHE A 639 15.19 -2.01 1.47
N ILE A 640 16.27 -2.59 0.99
CA ILE A 640 17.45 -1.84 0.57
C ILE A 640 17.71 -1.98 -0.92
N PHE A 641 18.21 -0.89 -1.49
CA PHE A 641 18.83 -0.88 -2.80
C PHE A 641 20.32 -0.57 -2.60
N THR A 642 21.19 -1.45 -3.07
CA THR A 642 22.64 -1.26 -3.12
C THR A 642 23.17 -1.55 -4.52
N PRO A 643 24.38 -1.16 -4.87
CA PRO A 643 24.94 -1.47 -6.21
C PRO A 643 24.98 -2.96 -6.52
N VAL A 644 25.17 -3.80 -5.51
CA VAL A 644 25.37 -5.24 -5.66
C VAL A 644 24.07 -6.02 -5.52
N TYR A 645 23.30 -5.78 -4.46
CA TYR A 645 22.05 -6.48 -4.16
C TYR A 645 20.94 -5.51 -3.80
N SER A 646 19.72 -5.88 -4.17
CA SER A 646 18.51 -5.20 -3.74
C SER A 646 17.53 -6.20 -3.14
N GLY A 647 16.85 -5.83 -2.05
CA GLY A 647 15.92 -6.74 -1.41
C GLY A 647 15.71 -6.49 0.08
N TYR A 648 15.22 -7.52 0.76
CA TYR A 648 14.87 -7.47 2.17
C TYR A 648 15.23 -8.78 2.86
N ASP A 649 15.40 -8.74 4.19
CA ASP A 649 15.66 -9.92 4.99
C ASP A 649 14.38 -10.74 5.19
N THR A 650 14.39 -11.97 4.74
CA THR A 650 13.30 -12.92 4.98
C THR A 650 13.38 -13.56 6.39
N GLY A 651 14.43 -13.29 7.14
CA GLY A 651 14.68 -13.85 8.47
C GLY A 651 15.20 -15.29 8.45
N ARG A 652 15.68 -15.79 7.29
CA ARG A 652 16.27 -17.11 7.12
C ARG A 652 17.50 -17.05 6.23
N ASP A 653 18.49 -17.87 6.54
CA ASP A 653 19.64 -18.11 5.67
C ASP A 653 19.29 -19.11 4.54
N ALA A 654 20.25 -19.37 3.66
CA ALA A 654 20.08 -20.32 2.56
C ALA A 654 19.81 -21.78 3.05
N SER A 655 20.16 -22.10 4.30
CA SER A 655 19.88 -23.39 4.94
C SER A 655 18.49 -23.46 5.58
N GLY A 656 17.74 -22.35 5.59
CA GLY A 656 16.44 -22.21 6.25
C GLY A 656 16.54 -21.91 7.75
N THR A 657 17.75 -21.72 8.30
CA THR A 657 17.97 -21.34 9.69
C THR A 657 17.59 -19.87 9.93
N SER A 658 17.00 -19.56 11.07
CA SER A 658 16.63 -18.17 11.40
C SER A 658 17.87 -17.29 11.62
N THR A 659 18.02 -16.24 10.83
CA THR A 659 19.13 -15.27 10.94
C THR A 659 18.77 -14.03 11.74
N SER A 660 17.51 -13.89 12.14
CA SER A 660 16.98 -12.77 12.88
C SER A 660 16.32 -13.20 14.18
N ARG A 661 16.50 -12.41 15.26
CA ARG A 661 15.73 -12.60 16.49
C ARG A 661 14.22 -12.36 16.30
N ARG A 662 13.81 -11.72 15.24
CA ARG A 662 12.40 -11.70 14.81
C ARG A 662 12.04 -13.08 14.25
N MET A 663 11.82 -14.04 15.15
CA MET A 663 11.28 -15.35 14.76
C MET A 663 10.02 -15.17 13.93
N ARG A 664 9.95 -15.85 12.78
CA ARG A 664 8.66 -16.10 12.13
C ARG A 664 7.82 -16.98 13.06
N VAL A 665 6.96 -16.38 13.84
CA VAL A 665 5.93 -17.10 14.59
C VAL A 665 4.85 -17.48 13.58
N GLY A 666 4.76 -18.75 13.25
CA GLY A 666 3.89 -19.28 12.21
C GLY A 666 4.74 -19.88 11.08
N GLY A 667 5.64 -20.82 11.43
CA GLY A 667 6.54 -21.45 10.50
C GLY A 667 5.82 -22.26 9.45
N ASP A 668 6.17 -22.07 8.19
CA ASP A 668 5.99 -23.08 7.17
C ASP A 668 6.93 -24.24 7.53
N ALA A 669 6.37 -25.34 8.05
CA ALA A 669 7.07 -26.60 8.25
C ALA A 669 7.38 -27.29 6.91
N ASP A 670 7.38 -26.56 5.82
CA ASP A 670 7.69 -27.04 4.49
C ASP A 670 9.19 -27.05 4.32
N GLY A 671 9.80 -28.21 4.29
CA GLY A 671 11.21 -28.42 3.96
C GLY A 671 11.62 -28.01 2.53
N ALA A 672 10.90 -27.10 1.90
CA ALA A 672 11.31 -26.43 0.69
C ALA A 672 12.27 -25.29 1.06
N ALA A 673 13.45 -25.23 0.45
CA ALA A 673 14.38 -24.13 0.57
C ALA A 673 13.62 -22.82 0.37
N THR A 674 13.50 -22.02 1.44
CA THR A 674 12.87 -20.71 1.35
C THR A 674 13.78 -19.78 0.56
N PRO A 675 13.27 -19.09 -0.47
CA PRO A 675 14.09 -18.17 -1.23
C PRO A 675 14.66 -17.09 -0.29
N THR A 676 15.94 -16.81 -0.45
CA THR A 676 16.60 -15.66 0.17
C THR A 676 16.02 -14.38 -0.41
N GLY A 677 15.92 -13.32 0.39
CA GLY A 677 15.19 -12.11 0.01
C GLY A 677 16.00 -11.06 -0.74
N TYR A 678 17.27 -11.34 -1.08
CA TYR A 678 18.14 -10.42 -1.83
C TYR A 678 18.42 -10.94 -3.23
N TYR A 679 18.35 -10.05 -4.21
CA TYR A 679 18.54 -10.39 -5.62
C TYR A 679 19.58 -9.44 -6.24
N PRO A 680 20.46 -9.90 -7.14
CA PRO A 680 21.48 -9.03 -7.76
C PRO A 680 20.84 -7.81 -8.42
N THR A 681 21.32 -6.62 -8.07
CA THR A 681 20.73 -5.33 -8.51
C THR A 681 20.74 -5.18 -10.03
N GLN A 682 21.77 -5.68 -10.71
CA GLN A 682 21.83 -5.72 -12.18
C GLN A 682 20.69 -6.49 -12.84
N LEU A 683 20.00 -7.35 -12.09
CA LEU A 683 18.90 -8.17 -12.59
C LEU A 683 17.53 -7.67 -12.12
N VAL A 684 17.49 -6.75 -11.15
CA VAL A 684 16.25 -6.18 -10.62
C VAL A 684 15.69 -5.18 -11.62
N ALA A 685 14.38 -5.31 -11.92
CA ALA A 685 13.63 -4.35 -12.73
C ALA A 685 14.32 -3.97 -14.05
N LYS A 686 14.77 -4.95 -14.81
CA LYS A 686 15.40 -4.73 -16.12
C LYS A 686 14.50 -3.87 -17.01
N THR A 687 14.90 -2.64 -17.23
CA THR A 687 14.22 -1.72 -18.13
C THR A 687 14.71 -1.93 -19.55
N LYS A 688 13.79 -2.05 -20.51
CA LYS A 688 14.13 -1.87 -21.92
C LYS A 688 14.27 -0.37 -22.15
N TYR A 689 15.50 0.11 -22.22
CA TYR A 689 15.77 1.47 -22.65
C TYR A 689 15.78 1.50 -24.17
N GLU A 690 14.87 2.26 -24.76
CA GLU A 690 14.96 2.61 -26.18
C GLU A 690 15.60 4.00 -26.28
N PRO A 691 16.82 4.12 -26.85
CA PRO A 691 17.46 5.42 -27.00
C PRO A 691 16.64 6.29 -27.95
N GLU A 692 16.55 7.59 -27.62
CA GLU A 692 15.98 8.56 -28.57
C GLU A 692 16.77 8.52 -29.89
N THR A 693 16.05 8.68 -31.02
CA THR A 693 16.62 8.74 -32.36
C THR A 693 17.63 9.88 -32.45
N GLY A 694 18.92 9.54 -32.50
CA GLY A 694 20.03 10.49 -32.56
C GLY A 694 21.14 10.29 -31.53
N ALA A 695 20.94 9.39 -30.53
CA ALA A 695 22.01 9.00 -29.63
C ALA A 695 23.02 8.07 -30.38
N ASP A 696 24.32 8.29 -30.17
CA ASP A 696 25.36 7.40 -30.69
C ASP A 696 25.09 5.95 -30.28
N ALA A 697 25.24 5.01 -31.22
CA ALA A 697 25.01 3.59 -31.00
C ALA A 697 25.80 3.02 -29.80
N ALA A 698 26.94 3.61 -29.45
CA ALA A 698 27.75 3.27 -28.27
C ALA A 698 27.06 3.68 -26.96
N THR A 699 26.34 4.81 -26.94
CA THR A 699 25.56 5.27 -25.78
C THR A 699 24.28 4.46 -25.63
N ALA A 700 23.65 4.11 -26.75
CA ALA A 700 22.47 3.27 -26.80
C ALA A 700 22.70 1.84 -26.29
N LEU A 701 23.86 1.25 -26.59
CA LEU A 701 24.25 -0.08 -26.12
C LEU A 701 24.62 -0.14 -24.62
N ARG A 702 24.97 0.99 -24.02
CA ARG A 702 25.33 1.04 -22.58
C ARG A 702 24.15 0.84 -21.63
N PHE A 703 22.93 1.11 -22.04
CA PHE A 703 21.75 1.12 -21.16
C PHE A 703 20.73 -0.01 -21.43
N THR A 704 20.99 -0.86 -22.40
CA THR A 704 20.13 -2.02 -22.67
C THR A 704 20.38 -3.12 -21.64
N ASN A 705 19.40 -3.36 -20.76
CA ASN A 705 19.32 -4.47 -19.80
C ASN A 705 20.06 -4.34 -18.45
N ASP A 706 20.40 -3.16 -17.99
CA ASP A 706 21.16 -2.96 -16.74
C ASP A 706 20.26 -2.53 -15.57
N GLY A 707 19.61 -3.46 -14.90
CA GLY A 707 19.03 -3.28 -13.57
C GLY A 707 18.17 -2.02 -13.33
N ILE A 708 17.89 -1.74 -12.05
CA ILE A 708 17.09 -0.58 -11.62
C ILE A 708 17.92 0.72 -11.66
N MET A 709 17.30 1.80 -12.11
CA MET A 709 17.93 3.12 -12.20
C MET A 709 18.11 3.77 -10.83
N LEU A 710 19.21 4.50 -10.61
CA LEU A 710 19.50 5.23 -9.37
C LEU A 710 18.38 6.22 -9.03
N GLY A 711 17.92 7.01 -10.01
CA GLY A 711 16.83 7.96 -9.81
C GLY A 711 15.52 7.28 -9.41
N THR A 712 15.27 6.06 -9.89
CA THR A 712 14.09 5.28 -9.48
C THR A 712 14.20 4.84 -8.02
N THR A 713 15.36 4.34 -7.59
CA THR A 713 15.56 3.90 -6.18
C THR A 713 15.48 5.06 -5.21
N VAL A 714 16.07 6.20 -5.56
CA VAL A 714 15.97 7.45 -4.78
C VAL A 714 14.52 7.93 -4.70
N ALA A 715 13.78 7.89 -5.81
CA ALA A 715 12.38 8.30 -5.81
C ALA A 715 11.47 7.33 -5.03
N ILE A 716 11.75 6.02 -5.03
CA ILE A 716 11.05 5.05 -4.16
C ILE A 716 11.34 5.35 -2.69
N SER A 717 12.63 5.59 -2.35
CA SER A 717 13.04 5.97 -0.99
C SER A 717 12.34 7.24 -0.50
N GLY A 718 12.03 8.18 -1.39
CA GLY A 718 11.33 9.43 -1.08
C GLY A 718 9.81 9.41 -1.32
N ALA A 719 9.21 8.25 -1.53
CA ALA A 719 7.79 8.07 -1.86
C ALA A 719 6.87 8.25 -0.65
N ALA A 720 6.89 9.44 -0.03
CA ALA A 720 6.15 9.73 1.19
C ALA A 720 4.61 9.70 1.03
N ALA A 721 4.10 10.09 -0.14
CA ALA A 721 2.68 10.00 -0.46
C ALA A 721 2.38 8.65 -1.10
N ASN A 722 1.96 7.68 -0.30
CA ASN A 722 1.61 6.34 -0.77
C ASN A 722 0.38 5.81 0.00
N PRO A 723 -0.52 5.04 -0.63
CA PRO A 723 -1.65 4.43 0.07
C PRO A 723 -1.24 3.56 1.27
N ASN A 724 -0.20 2.74 1.09
CA ASN A 724 0.40 1.94 2.15
C ASN A 724 1.67 2.63 2.65
N GLN A 725 1.76 2.84 3.96
CA GLN A 725 2.80 3.63 4.62
C GLN A 725 3.35 2.91 5.85
N GLY A 726 3.64 1.60 5.71
CA GLY A 726 4.13 0.80 6.82
C GLY A 726 3.25 0.93 8.08
N TYR A 727 3.87 1.19 9.22
CA TYR A 727 3.20 1.39 10.50
C TYR A 727 2.05 2.42 10.46
N HIS A 728 2.17 3.45 9.62
CA HIS A 728 1.19 4.53 9.51
C HIS A 728 0.02 4.22 8.57
N THR A 729 -0.08 3.02 8.03
CA THR A 729 -1.15 2.65 7.08
C THR A 729 -2.51 2.70 7.75
N SER A 730 -3.38 3.56 7.22
CA SER A 730 -4.81 3.62 7.53
C SER A 730 -5.58 3.15 6.31
N THR A 731 -6.38 2.09 6.44
CA THR A 731 -7.14 1.50 5.32
C THR A 731 -8.07 2.52 4.66
N ALA A 732 -8.66 3.40 5.44
CA ALA A 732 -9.55 4.44 4.95
C ALA A 732 -8.82 5.50 4.11
N VAL A 733 -7.63 5.92 4.56
CA VAL A 733 -6.78 6.87 3.83
C VAL A 733 -6.19 6.22 2.59
N ALA A 734 -5.73 4.96 2.71
CA ALA A 734 -5.23 4.18 1.60
C ALA A 734 -6.26 4.07 0.47
N PHE A 735 -7.53 3.84 0.82
CA PHE A 735 -8.64 3.81 -0.14
C PHE A 735 -8.75 5.11 -0.92
N LEU A 736 -8.80 6.27 -0.25
CA LEU A 736 -8.90 7.56 -0.93
C LEU A 736 -7.68 7.86 -1.80
N MET A 737 -6.48 7.62 -1.28
CA MET A 737 -5.24 7.85 -2.02
C MET A 737 -5.18 6.96 -3.27
N SER A 738 -5.62 5.70 -3.16
CA SER A 738 -5.68 4.78 -4.31
C SER A 738 -6.71 5.22 -5.35
N VAL A 739 -7.90 5.67 -4.94
CA VAL A 739 -8.95 6.14 -5.87
C VAL A 739 -8.47 7.37 -6.64
N PHE A 740 -7.88 8.34 -5.94
CA PHE A 740 -7.39 9.59 -6.54
C PHE A 740 -5.96 9.50 -7.09
N ASP A 741 -5.41 8.29 -7.13
CA ASP A 741 -4.08 8.02 -7.65
C ASP A 741 -2.97 8.89 -7.02
N VAL A 742 -3.10 9.17 -5.73
CA VAL A 742 -2.11 9.90 -4.94
C VAL A 742 -1.10 8.89 -4.43
N ARG A 743 -0.21 8.44 -5.32
CA ARG A 743 0.81 7.47 -4.97
C ARG A 743 2.14 7.78 -5.64
N LEU A 744 3.20 7.66 -4.85
CA LEU A 744 4.59 7.75 -5.25
C LEU A 744 5.32 6.39 -5.05
N GLY A 745 4.67 5.40 -4.44
CA GLY A 745 5.22 4.07 -4.24
C GLY A 745 5.35 3.27 -5.54
N TRP A 746 6.04 2.14 -5.46
CA TRP A 746 6.37 1.29 -6.59
C TRP A 746 6.03 -0.17 -6.31
N TRP A 747 5.45 -0.84 -7.29
CA TRP A 747 5.28 -2.28 -7.29
C TRP A 747 6.45 -2.95 -8.01
N LEU A 748 7.35 -3.58 -7.25
CA LEU A 748 8.55 -4.23 -7.74
C LEU A 748 8.37 -5.74 -7.78
N GLY A 749 9.00 -6.42 -8.73
CA GLY A 749 9.11 -7.87 -8.71
C GLY A 749 9.72 -8.35 -7.41
N ASN A 750 9.06 -9.31 -6.72
CA ASN A 750 9.48 -9.76 -5.40
C ASN A 750 10.88 -10.43 -5.48
N PRO A 751 11.92 -9.89 -4.82
CA PRO A 751 13.27 -10.48 -4.83
C PRO A 751 13.32 -11.92 -4.31
N ALA A 752 12.42 -12.27 -3.40
CA ALA A 752 12.26 -13.63 -2.88
C ALA A 752 11.35 -14.51 -3.76
N GLY A 753 10.93 -14.05 -4.93
CA GLY A 753 9.96 -14.74 -5.77
C GLY A 753 10.39 -14.90 -7.23
N PRO A 754 9.58 -15.62 -8.03
CA PRO A 754 9.93 -15.92 -9.43
C PRO A 754 9.85 -14.71 -10.37
N LYS A 755 9.43 -13.55 -9.88
CA LYS A 755 9.30 -12.31 -10.65
C LYS A 755 10.33 -11.23 -10.26
N ALA A 756 11.39 -11.61 -9.56
CA ALA A 756 12.43 -10.69 -9.06
C ALA A 756 13.00 -9.75 -10.14
N SER A 757 13.13 -10.19 -11.38
CA SER A 757 13.60 -9.38 -12.50
C SER A 757 12.55 -8.51 -13.17
N SER A 758 11.27 -8.59 -12.76
CA SER A 758 10.18 -7.85 -13.40
C SER A 758 10.09 -6.42 -12.86
N ASN A 759 9.94 -5.45 -13.75
CA ASN A 759 9.81 -4.03 -13.40
C ASN A 759 8.47 -3.69 -12.71
N GLY A 760 7.41 -4.44 -13.00
CA GLY A 760 6.08 -4.24 -12.44
C GLY A 760 5.08 -5.28 -12.93
N PRO A 761 3.86 -5.28 -12.38
CA PRO A 761 2.81 -6.21 -12.78
C PRO A 761 2.19 -5.81 -14.13
N ILE A 762 2.11 -6.75 -15.07
CA ILE A 762 1.47 -6.55 -16.39
C ILE A 762 -0.05 -6.28 -16.25
N PHE A 763 -0.67 -6.81 -15.20
CA PHE A 763 -2.10 -6.64 -14.91
C PHE A 763 -2.27 -5.98 -13.55
N GLY A 764 -2.54 -4.67 -13.54
CA GLY A 764 -2.48 -3.82 -12.36
C GLY A 764 -3.66 -3.97 -11.38
N LEU A 765 -4.86 -4.38 -11.84
CA LEU A 765 -6.10 -4.31 -11.05
C LEU A 765 -6.00 -5.01 -9.68
N GLY A 766 -5.41 -6.21 -9.63
CA GLY A 766 -5.27 -6.96 -8.37
C GLY A 766 -4.40 -6.21 -7.35
N TYR A 767 -3.38 -5.51 -7.81
CA TYR A 767 -2.48 -4.72 -6.97
C TYR A 767 -3.09 -3.38 -6.56
N THR A 768 -3.88 -2.76 -7.44
CA THR A 768 -4.71 -1.59 -7.07
C THR A 768 -5.72 -1.96 -5.98
N LEU A 769 -6.37 -3.12 -6.08
CA LEU A 769 -7.26 -3.62 -5.03
C LEU A 769 -6.50 -3.93 -3.74
N ALA A 770 -5.26 -4.46 -3.82
CA ALA A 770 -4.42 -4.68 -2.66
C ALA A 770 -4.05 -3.36 -1.95
N GLU A 771 -3.82 -2.29 -2.69
CA GLU A 771 -3.64 -0.94 -2.12
C GLU A 771 -4.93 -0.42 -1.48
N LEU A 772 -6.06 -0.50 -2.20
CA LEU A 772 -7.37 -0.04 -1.73
C LEU A 772 -7.77 -0.67 -0.39
N PHE A 773 -7.53 -1.98 -0.25
CA PHE A 773 -7.95 -2.74 0.92
C PHE A 773 -6.82 -2.96 1.95
N GLY A 774 -5.62 -2.42 1.71
CA GLY A 774 -4.47 -2.59 2.60
C GLY A 774 -4.09 -4.07 2.77
N THR A 775 -3.99 -4.82 1.66
CA THR A 775 -3.67 -6.25 1.66
C THR A 775 -2.31 -6.56 1.04
N THR A 776 -1.37 -5.61 1.12
CA THR A 776 0.00 -5.79 0.64
C THR A 776 0.76 -6.83 1.46
N SER A 777 1.55 -7.67 0.80
CA SER A 777 2.22 -8.83 1.43
C SER A 777 3.54 -9.15 0.74
N ALA A 778 4.50 -9.69 1.51
CA ALA A 778 5.74 -10.27 1.01
C ALA A 778 5.54 -11.62 0.30
N ASP A 779 4.38 -12.25 0.43
CA ASP A 779 4.06 -13.53 -0.21
C ASP A 779 3.60 -13.37 -1.68
N SER A 780 3.41 -12.13 -2.13
CA SER A 780 2.94 -11.80 -3.48
C SER A 780 4.08 -11.87 -4.51
N ALA A 781 3.75 -12.06 -5.78
CA ALA A 781 4.71 -12.06 -6.88
C ALA A 781 5.37 -10.68 -7.09
N PHE A 782 4.70 -9.62 -6.67
CA PHE A 782 5.19 -8.24 -6.64
C PHE A 782 4.99 -7.69 -5.24
N VAL A 783 5.93 -6.84 -4.81
CA VAL A 783 5.92 -6.19 -3.49
C VAL A 783 5.72 -4.69 -3.64
N ASN A 784 4.98 -4.11 -2.70
CA ASN A 784 4.75 -2.67 -2.65
C ASN A 784 5.84 -1.98 -1.84
N LEU A 785 6.53 -1.03 -2.45
CA LEU A 785 7.59 -0.23 -1.84
C LEU A 785 7.17 1.23 -1.73
N SER A 786 7.58 1.85 -0.63
CA SER A 786 7.34 3.27 -0.38
C SER A 786 8.51 3.92 0.36
N ASP A 787 8.33 5.16 0.83
CA ASP A 787 9.34 5.94 1.55
C ASP A 787 10.01 5.12 2.66
N GLY A 788 11.34 5.19 2.73
CA GLY A 788 12.11 4.50 3.77
C GLY A 788 11.69 4.91 5.18
N GLY A 789 11.26 6.16 5.35
CA GLY A 789 10.78 6.69 6.63
C GLY A 789 9.48 6.05 7.13
N HIS A 790 8.75 5.31 6.30
CA HIS A 790 7.61 4.54 6.75
C HIS A 790 7.99 3.30 7.58
N PHE A 791 9.25 2.87 7.51
CA PHE A 791 9.83 1.84 8.37
C PHE A 791 10.79 2.45 9.38
N GLU A 792 11.84 3.16 8.91
CA GLU A 792 12.88 3.75 9.74
C GLU A 792 13.43 5.00 9.02
N ASN A 793 13.35 6.14 9.68
CA ASN A 793 13.60 7.43 9.03
C ASN A 793 15.01 8.00 9.28
N MET A 794 15.84 7.36 10.09
CA MET A 794 17.20 7.83 10.43
C MET A 794 18.29 7.30 9.49
N GLY A 795 18.04 6.18 8.79
CA GLY A 795 19.06 5.47 8.03
C GLY A 795 20.06 4.71 8.90
N LEU A 796 19.77 4.59 10.19
CA LEU A 796 20.68 4.00 11.19
C LEU A 796 20.53 2.48 11.27
N TYR A 797 19.35 1.93 11.03
CA TYR A 797 19.03 0.51 11.19
C TYR A 797 19.98 -0.41 10.41
N GLU A 798 20.23 -0.11 9.14
CA GLU A 798 21.09 -0.92 8.28
C GLU A 798 22.60 -0.77 8.61
N LEU A 799 23.03 0.35 9.18
CA LEU A 799 24.39 0.55 9.66
C LEU A 799 24.65 -0.27 10.93
N VAL A 800 23.71 -0.27 11.86
CA VAL A 800 23.78 -1.09 13.09
C VAL A 800 23.75 -2.58 12.75
N ARG A 801 22.92 -2.97 11.79
CA ARG A 801 22.84 -4.35 11.29
C ARG A 801 24.20 -4.82 10.74
N ARG A 802 24.95 -3.92 10.06
CA ARG A 802 26.29 -4.16 9.51
C ARG A 802 27.40 -3.99 10.54
N LYS A 803 27.04 -3.75 11.79
CA LYS A 803 27.97 -3.56 12.90
C LYS A 803 29.03 -2.49 12.63
N CYS A 804 28.61 -1.36 12.04
CA CYS A 804 29.51 -0.22 11.87
C CYS A 804 30.02 0.22 13.24
N ARG A 805 31.35 0.31 13.37
CA ARG A 805 31.98 0.68 14.64
C ARG A 805 31.82 2.15 14.95
N TYR A 806 31.82 2.99 13.93
CA TYR A 806 31.64 4.42 14.05
C TYR A 806 30.50 4.86 13.15
N ILE A 807 29.52 5.57 13.71
CA ILE A 807 28.38 6.04 12.95
C ILE A 807 28.19 7.53 13.19
N ILE A 808 28.06 8.30 12.11
CA ILE A 808 27.62 9.68 12.12
C ILE A 808 26.19 9.70 11.60
N ALA A 809 25.22 10.02 12.45
CA ALA A 809 23.81 10.09 12.10
C ALA A 809 23.34 11.54 12.04
N CYS A 810 22.89 11.99 10.88
CA CYS A 810 22.44 13.34 10.61
C CYS A 810 20.92 13.37 10.58
N ASP A 811 20.32 14.00 11.56
CA ASP A 811 18.87 14.11 11.73
C ASP A 811 18.36 15.48 11.36
N ALA A 812 17.67 15.56 10.24
CA ALA A 812 16.90 16.72 9.78
C ALA A 812 15.40 16.44 9.71
N GLU A 813 14.87 15.57 10.59
CA GLU A 813 13.43 15.35 10.72
C GLU A 813 12.72 16.61 11.27
N GLN A 814 11.46 16.77 10.87
CA GLN A 814 10.57 17.72 11.54
C GLN A 814 10.31 17.22 12.97
N ASP A 815 10.75 17.99 13.97
CA ASP A 815 10.67 17.62 15.40
C ASP A 815 10.70 18.91 16.25
N GLU A 816 9.64 19.69 16.17
CA GLU A 816 9.53 21.01 16.81
C GLU A 816 9.68 20.94 18.34
N GLU A 817 9.27 19.82 18.93
CA GLU A 817 9.32 19.61 20.38
C GLU A 817 10.57 18.90 20.87
N LEU A 818 11.50 18.55 19.95
CA LEU A 818 12.69 17.76 20.24
C LEU A 818 12.36 16.44 20.97
N GLY A 819 11.32 15.74 20.45
CA GLY A 819 10.85 14.46 20.98
C GLY A 819 11.67 13.26 20.54
N PHE A 820 12.54 13.41 19.53
CA PHE A 820 13.46 12.39 19.00
C PHE A 820 12.77 11.08 18.61
N GLY A 821 11.56 11.18 18.04
CA GLY A 821 10.72 10.02 17.72
C GLY A 821 11.38 9.03 16.77
N GLY A 822 12.05 9.51 15.72
CA GLY A 822 12.79 8.69 14.76
C GLY A 822 13.94 7.94 15.42
N LEU A 823 14.79 8.64 16.18
CA LEU A 823 15.91 8.02 16.89
C LEU A 823 15.44 6.99 17.94
N SER A 824 14.42 7.33 18.72
CA SER A 824 13.84 6.41 19.72
C SER A 824 13.30 5.14 19.08
N THR A 825 12.66 5.28 17.92
CA THR A 825 12.11 4.15 17.17
C THR A 825 13.22 3.22 16.68
N VAL A 826 14.27 3.75 16.07
CA VAL A 826 15.37 2.92 15.55
C VAL A 826 16.18 2.28 16.67
N ILE A 827 16.40 2.94 17.81
CA ILE A 827 17.03 2.34 18.99
C ILE A 827 16.25 1.11 19.45
N ARG A 828 14.92 1.23 19.58
CA ARG A 828 14.04 0.11 19.92
C ARG A 828 14.12 -1.02 18.90
N MET A 829 14.13 -0.69 17.60
CA MET A 829 14.21 -1.68 16.53
C MET A 829 15.58 -2.41 16.54
N CYS A 830 16.67 -1.71 16.71
CA CYS A 830 18.00 -2.31 16.81
C CYS A 830 18.13 -3.25 18.01
N ARG A 831 17.53 -2.88 19.14
CA ARG A 831 17.48 -3.74 20.33
C ARG A 831 16.69 -5.01 20.08
N THR A 832 15.47 -4.89 19.52
CA THR A 832 14.59 -6.04 19.30
C THR A 832 15.08 -6.96 18.21
N ASP A 833 15.60 -6.42 17.11
CA ASP A 833 15.93 -7.19 15.93
C ASP A 833 17.36 -7.73 15.95
N PHE A 834 18.31 -6.96 16.45
CA PHE A 834 19.73 -7.32 16.43
C PHE A 834 20.31 -7.57 17.83
N GLY A 835 19.58 -7.21 18.90
CA GLY A 835 20.10 -7.21 20.26
C GLY A 835 21.24 -6.20 20.43
N ALA A 836 21.24 -5.14 19.66
CA ALA A 836 22.18 -4.04 19.77
C ALA A 836 21.61 -2.97 20.71
N GLU A 837 22.36 -2.61 21.76
CA GLU A 837 22.00 -1.55 22.69
C GLU A 837 22.70 -0.26 22.30
N ILE A 838 21.93 0.80 22.11
CA ILE A 838 22.42 2.15 21.84
C ILE A 838 22.14 2.99 23.06
N ASN A 839 23.19 3.45 23.74
CA ASN A 839 23.10 4.30 24.92
C ASN A 839 23.58 5.70 24.56
N ILE A 840 22.64 6.65 24.49
CA ILE A 840 22.91 8.04 24.14
C ILE A 840 22.06 8.97 25.00
N SER A 841 22.68 10.02 25.55
CA SER A 841 21.98 11.05 26.30
C SER A 841 21.63 12.22 25.38
N LEU A 842 20.34 12.53 25.28
CA LEU A 842 19.80 13.65 24.50
C LEU A 842 19.43 14.85 25.35
N SER A 843 19.69 14.79 26.67
CA SER A 843 19.27 15.81 27.62
C SER A 843 19.76 17.22 27.26
N GLN A 844 20.96 17.33 26.69
CA GLN A 844 21.52 18.61 26.29
C GLN A 844 20.86 19.20 25.05
N ILE A 845 20.51 18.35 24.08
CA ILE A 845 19.78 18.77 22.89
C ILE A 845 18.34 19.16 23.29
N ALA A 846 17.68 18.36 24.13
CA ALA A 846 16.31 18.61 24.59
C ALA A 846 16.23 19.79 25.59
N ARG A 847 17.36 20.24 26.16
CA ARG A 847 17.38 21.31 27.15
C ARG A 847 17.03 22.64 26.51
N LYS A 848 15.97 23.28 26.99
CA LYS A 848 15.61 24.64 26.63
C LYS A 848 16.55 25.61 27.40
N PRO A 849 17.30 26.49 26.73
CA PRO A 849 18.13 27.47 27.41
C PRO A 849 17.26 28.47 28.19
N ASP A 850 17.69 28.83 29.42
CA ASP A 850 17.02 29.87 30.19
C ASP A 850 16.99 31.19 29.42
N ASN A 851 15.83 31.85 29.39
CA ASN A 851 15.60 33.13 28.69
C ASN A 851 15.66 33.06 27.14
N LYS A 852 15.57 31.90 26.53
CA LYS A 852 15.46 31.71 25.07
C LYS A 852 14.04 31.28 24.68
N PRO A 853 13.60 31.48 23.43
CA PRO A 853 12.36 30.91 22.90
C PRO A 853 12.30 29.39 23.09
N GLU A 854 11.07 28.86 23.18
CA GLU A 854 10.85 27.43 23.48
C GLU A 854 11.44 26.46 22.47
N ASN A 855 11.68 26.87 21.22
CA ASN A 855 12.21 26.08 20.12
C ASN A 855 13.77 26.06 20.07
N PHE A 856 14.47 26.71 21.01
CA PHE A 856 15.92 26.64 21.06
C PHE A 856 16.38 25.43 21.89
N SER A 857 17.49 24.86 21.46
CA SER A 857 18.19 23.71 22.05
C SER A 857 19.41 24.17 22.88
N GLY A 858 19.84 23.36 23.82
CA GLY A 858 21.10 23.61 24.55
C GLY A 858 22.35 23.22 23.74
N CYS A 859 22.18 22.37 22.73
CA CYS A 859 23.28 21.84 21.91
C CYS A 859 22.73 21.24 20.60
N HIS A 860 23.58 21.04 19.60
CA HIS A 860 23.22 20.49 18.31
C HIS A 860 23.49 18.98 18.17
N TYR A 861 24.31 18.39 19.06
CA TYR A 861 24.77 17.03 18.86
C TYR A 861 24.91 16.26 20.17
N ALA A 862 24.93 14.95 20.07
CA ALA A 862 25.21 14.03 21.18
C ALA A 862 26.11 12.89 20.71
N VAL A 863 26.89 12.33 21.65
CA VAL A 863 27.70 11.14 21.39
C VAL A 863 27.20 10.02 22.30
N GLY A 864 27.02 8.84 21.72
CA GLY A 864 26.56 7.64 22.43
C GLY A 864 27.38 6.41 22.06
N ASP A 865 27.19 5.36 22.84
CA ASP A 865 27.84 4.07 22.67
C ASP A 865 26.88 3.04 22.13
N ILE A 866 27.39 2.15 21.27
CA ILE A 866 26.66 1.02 20.73
C ILE A 866 27.30 -0.25 21.30
N THR A 867 26.50 -1.14 21.88
CA THR A 867 26.93 -2.49 22.26
C THR A 867 26.22 -3.50 21.39
N TYR A 868 26.97 -4.22 20.59
CA TYR A 868 26.43 -5.24 19.71
C TYR A 868 26.21 -6.56 20.44
N ALA A 869 25.35 -7.43 19.91
CA ALA A 869 25.00 -8.72 20.52
C ALA A 869 26.18 -9.68 20.74
N ASP A 870 27.27 -9.52 19.99
CA ASP A 870 28.51 -10.30 20.14
C ASP A 870 29.50 -9.66 21.14
N GLY A 871 29.11 -8.61 21.85
CA GLY A 871 29.94 -7.90 22.83
C GLY A 871 30.88 -6.87 22.21
N THR A 872 30.95 -6.73 20.88
CA THR A 872 31.72 -5.64 20.25
C THR A 872 31.05 -4.29 20.50
N THR A 873 31.84 -3.23 20.51
CA THR A 873 31.36 -1.88 20.79
C THR A 873 31.53 -0.94 19.58
N GLY A 874 30.69 0.05 19.50
CA GLY A 874 30.73 1.14 18.52
C GLY A 874 30.41 2.48 19.16
N SER A 875 30.58 3.56 18.40
CA SER A 875 30.25 4.92 18.82
C SER A 875 29.30 5.57 17.81
N LEU A 876 28.31 6.28 18.32
CA LEU A 876 27.32 7.02 17.55
C LEU A 876 27.48 8.51 17.79
N VAL A 877 27.74 9.28 16.74
CA VAL A 877 27.67 10.74 16.75
C VAL A 877 26.34 11.13 16.11
N TYR A 878 25.48 11.76 16.89
CA TYR A 878 24.16 12.18 16.45
C TYR A 878 24.12 13.69 16.29
N LEU A 879 23.86 14.16 15.08
CA LEU A 879 23.74 15.58 14.71
C LEU A 879 22.26 15.91 14.47
N LYS A 880 21.69 16.85 15.23
CA LYS A 880 20.30 17.27 15.12
C LYS A 880 20.21 18.66 14.50
N SER A 881 19.34 18.82 13.49
CA SER A 881 18.95 20.14 13.00
C SER A 881 18.23 20.88 14.12
N SER A 882 18.95 21.76 14.82
CA SER A 882 18.45 22.54 15.95
C SER A 882 19.14 23.91 15.99
N LEU A 883 18.61 24.84 16.77
CA LEU A 883 19.19 26.15 17.00
C LEU A 883 19.51 26.32 18.46
N THR A 884 20.66 26.95 18.79
CA THR A 884 21.03 27.31 20.16
C THR A 884 20.88 28.81 20.43
N GLY A 885 20.90 29.62 19.36
CA GLY A 885 20.82 31.05 19.41
C GLY A 885 22.08 31.72 20.01
N ASN A 886 23.22 31.00 20.01
CA ASN A 886 24.46 31.49 20.58
C ASN A 886 25.53 31.77 19.55
N ASP A 887 25.68 30.91 18.56
CA ASP A 887 26.85 30.89 17.68
C ASP A 887 26.50 30.54 16.22
N GLU A 888 25.24 30.39 15.88
CA GLU A 888 24.84 30.20 14.48
C GLU A 888 25.15 31.45 13.64
N PRO A 889 25.40 31.28 12.33
CA PRO A 889 25.60 32.38 11.42
C PRO A 889 24.46 33.39 11.44
N ALA A 890 24.75 34.67 11.24
CA ALA A 890 23.77 35.75 11.34
C ALA A 890 22.63 35.63 10.34
N ASP A 891 22.89 35.09 9.15
CA ASP A 891 21.89 34.83 8.11
C ASP A 891 20.93 33.70 8.53
N VAL A 892 21.40 32.64 9.19
CA VAL A 892 20.60 31.56 9.75
C VAL A 892 19.65 32.09 10.83
N LEU A 893 20.16 32.88 11.77
CA LEU A 893 19.35 33.52 12.82
C LEU A 893 18.39 34.55 12.23
N GLY A 894 18.79 35.27 11.19
CA GLY A 894 17.95 36.19 10.45
C GLY A 894 16.76 35.50 9.80
N TYR A 895 16.99 34.34 9.16
CA TYR A 895 15.93 33.53 8.57
C TYR A 895 14.97 32.98 9.64
N HIS A 896 15.48 32.45 10.75
CA HIS A 896 14.67 32.01 11.89
C HIS A 896 13.77 33.14 12.43
N SER A 897 14.31 34.36 12.53
CA SER A 897 13.52 35.52 12.98
C SER A 897 12.35 35.82 12.05
N ALA A 898 12.49 35.58 10.75
CA ALA A 898 11.42 35.72 9.75
C ALA A 898 10.47 34.53 9.71
N VAL A 899 10.98 33.32 9.94
CA VAL A 899 10.26 32.03 9.89
C VAL A 899 10.52 31.26 11.19
N PRO A 900 9.70 31.48 12.22
CA PRO A 900 9.94 30.88 13.55
C PRO A 900 9.91 29.35 13.61
N GLN A 901 9.27 28.68 12.61
CA GLN A 901 9.25 27.22 12.51
C GLN A 901 10.60 26.61 12.09
N PHE A 902 11.49 27.42 11.51
CA PHE A 902 12.84 26.95 11.15
C PHE A 902 13.63 26.54 12.42
N PRO A 903 14.33 25.37 12.45
CA PRO A 903 14.62 24.46 11.35
C PRO A 903 13.66 23.26 11.24
N HIS A 904 12.44 23.36 11.75
CA HIS A 904 11.45 22.29 11.78
C HIS A 904 10.21 22.59 10.92
N GLU A 905 10.37 23.38 9.84
CA GLU A 905 9.32 23.63 8.87
C GLU A 905 8.73 22.32 8.33
N SER A 906 7.48 22.37 7.88
CA SER A 906 6.75 21.17 7.47
C SER A 906 7.46 20.38 6.37
N THR A 907 7.58 19.08 6.53
CA THR A 907 8.09 18.16 5.48
C THR A 907 7.19 18.14 4.23
N ALA A 908 5.95 18.63 4.33
CA ALA A 908 5.07 18.80 3.17
C ALA A 908 5.52 19.96 2.26
N ASP A 909 6.30 20.90 2.78
CA ASP A 909 6.95 21.95 1.98
C ASP A 909 8.12 21.37 1.21
N GLN A 910 7.94 21.24 -0.09
CA GLN A 910 8.93 20.74 -1.05
C GLN A 910 9.31 21.82 -2.08
N TRP A 911 8.99 23.09 -1.78
CA TRP A 911 9.17 24.26 -2.65
C TRP A 911 10.04 25.32 -1.97
N PHE A 912 11.30 24.99 -1.73
CA PHE A 912 12.24 25.90 -1.07
C PHE A 912 12.60 27.09 -1.96
N ASP A 913 12.57 28.28 -1.37
CA ASP A 913 13.21 29.44 -1.95
C ASP A 913 14.73 29.45 -1.69
N GLU A 914 15.44 30.42 -2.26
CA GLU A 914 16.89 30.53 -2.10
C GLU A 914 17.29 30.77 -0.63
N SER A 915 16.56 31.59 0.09
CA SER A 915 16.84 31.94 1.49
C SER A 915 16.69 30.73 2.40
N GLN A 916 15.59 29.98 2.23
CA GLN A 916 15.33 28.74 2.94
C GLN A 916 16.40 27.69 2.64
N PHE A 917 16.74 27.50 1.36
CA PHE A 917 17.79 26.56 0.94
C PHE A 917 19.15 26.88 1.61
N GLU A 918 19.60 28.14 1.52
CA GLU A 918 20.90 28.53 2.08
C GLU A 918 20.92 28.46 3.61
N SER A 919 19.83 28.79 4.29
CA SER A 919 19.74 28.71 5.75
C SER A 919 19.88 27.26 6.26
N TYR A 920 19.19 26.29 5.64
CA TYR A 920 19.37 24.86 5.99
C TYR A 920 20.76 24.35 5.68
N ARG A 921 21.33 24.74 4.52
CA ARG A 921 22.68 24.35 4.15
C ARG A 921 23.73 24.92 5.13
N ALA A 922 23.64 26.22 5.43
CA ALA A 922 24.54 26.89 6.37
C ALA A 922 24.45 26.31 7.78
N LEU A 923 23.24 25.98 8.24
CA LEU A 923 23.02 25.33 9.52
C LEU A 923 23.66 23.94 9.57
N GLY A 924 23.46 23.10 8.52
CA GLY A 924 24.07 21.77 8.46
C GLY A 924 25.59 21.83 8.47
N TYR A 925 26.17 22.77 7.74
CA TYR A 925 27.62 23.01 7.75
C TYR A 925 28.11 23.42 9.15
N HIS A 926 27.44 24.40 9.78
CA HIS A 926 27.79 24.89 11.11
C HIS A 926 27.79 23.80 12.17
N ILE A 927 26.70 23.01 12.20
CA ILE A 927 26.54 21.92 13.17
C ILE A 927 27.64 20.86 13.03
N ALA A 928 27.91 20.43 11.80
CA ALA A 928 28.89 19.39 11.55
C ALA A 928 30.32 19.89 11.79
N ASP A 929 30.65 21.10 11.36
CA ASP A 929 31.95 21.72 11.59
C ASP A 929 32.22 21.89 13.09
N LYS A 930 31.25 22.34 13.86
CA LYS A 930 31.30 22.46 15.31
C LYS A 930 31.43 21.12 16.02
N ALA A 931 30.61 20.15 15.68
CA ALA A 931 30.60 18.84 16.32
C ALA A 931 31.88 18.05 16.10
N LEU A 932 32.45 18.11 14.90
CA LEU A 932 33.54 17.27 14.47
C LEU A 932 34.88 18.02 14.36
N GLY A 933 34.86 19.37 14.18
CA GLY A 933 36.03 20.17 13.90
C GLY A 933 36.63 20.90 15.11
N ASP A 934 35.87 21.37 16.05
CA ASP A 934 36.14 22.25 17.20
C ASP A 934 37.53 22.13 17.84
N GLY A 935 38.57 22.66 17.16
CA GLY A 935 39.97 22.64 17.58
C GLY A 935 40.67 21.28 17.57
N ARG A 936 40.07 20.25 16.98
CA ARG A 936 40.63 18.90 16.91
C ARG A 936 41.52 18.71 15.70
N ALA A 937 42.50 17.83 15.85
CA ALA A 937 43.27 17.38 14.70
C ALA A 937 42.36 16.63 13.71
N PRO A 938 42.53 16.79 12.39
CA PRO A 938 41.79 16.06 11.41
C PRO A 938 41.95 14.55 11.58
N LEU A 939 40.96 13.77 11.15
CA LEU A 939 40.97 12.30 11.24
C LEU A 939 42.24 11.70 10.58
N SER A 940 42.76 12.34 9.54
CA SER A 940 44.00 11.98 8.86
C SER A 940 45.23 12.08 9.76
N ALA A 941 45.22 12.94 10.75
CA ALA A 941 46.31 13.14 11.72
C ALA A 941 46.15 12.35 13.03
N ALA A 942 44.99 11.74 13.27
CA ALA A 942 44.76 10.88 14.40
C ALA A 942 45.54 9.56 14.27
N LYS A 943 46.09 9.05 15.37
CA LYS A 943 46.84 7.78 15.37
C LYS A 943 45.93 6.61 15.00
N THR A 944 44.72 6.63 15.50
CA THR A 944 43.68 5.64 15.17
C THR A 944 42.31 6.32 15.02
N LYS A 945 41.38 5.67 14.31
CA LYS A 945 39.96 6.09 14.27
C LYS A 945 39.36 6.15 15.68
N GLN A 946 39.77 5.23 16.55
CA GLN A 946 39.31 5.18 17.93
C GLN A 946 39.76 6.43 18.71
N ASP A 947 40.99 6.95 18.47
CA ASP A 947 41.47 8.16 19.13
C ASP A 947 40.63 9.37 18.71
N PHE A 948 40.28 9.48 17.43
CA PHE A 948 39.44 10.56 16.93
C PHE A 948 38.01 10.48 17.51
N PHE A 949 37.35 9.36 17.35
CA PHE A 949 35.97 9.21 17.83
C PHE A 949 35.87 9.18 19.36
N GLY A 950 36.88 8.64 20.04
CA GLY A 950 36.98 8.66 21.50
C GLY A 950 37.26 10.05 22.09
N ALA A 951 37.86 10.95 21.32
CA ALA A 951 38.02 12.35 21.69
C ALA A 951 36.77 13.20 21.50
N LEU A 952 35.78 12.68 20.71
CA LEU A 952 34.50 13.35 20.54
C LEU A 952 33.72 13.22 21.87
N LYS A 953 33.59 14.30 22.56
CA LYS A 953 32.74 14.38 23.76
C LYS A 953 31.41 14.97 23.37
N GLY A 954 30.34 14.36 23.84
CA GLY A 954 29.02 15.00 23.77
C GLY A 954 29.01 16.35 24.49
N CYS A 955 28.00 17.14 24.27
CA CYS A 955 27.79 18.37 24.99
C CYS A 955 27.71 18.05 26.50
N VAL A 956 28.61 18.67 27.29
CA VAL A 956 28.68 18.47 28.74
C VAL A 956 27.68 19.41 29.41
N ASP A 957 26.98 18.94 30.45
CA ASP A 957 26.18 19.82 31.28
C ASP A 957 27.06 20.94 31.84
N PRO A 958 26.63 22.20 31.75
CA PRO A 958 27.35 23.26 32.46
C PRO A 958 27.38 22.89 33.93
N PRO A 959 28.51 23.16 34.64
CA PRO A 959 28.60 22.84 36.06
C PRO A 959 27.39 23.46 36.78
N LYS A 960 26.69 22.66 37.60
CA LYS A 960 25.57 23.16 38.42
C LYS A 960 26.12 24.34 39.17
N GLN A 961 25.69 25.55 38.85
CA GLN A 961 25.93 26.69 39.74
C GLN A 961 25.29 26.31 41.06
N ASN A 962 26.15 26.05 42.07
CA ASN A 962 25.69 25.87 43.45
C ASN A 962 24.92 27.14 43.85
N SER A 963 23.61 27.02 43.88
CA SER A 963 22.72 28.03 44.44
C SER A 963 22.78 28.03 45.96
#